data_43e16ae214db07544973ad4104fa878e
#
_entry.id   43e16ae214db07544973ad4104fa878e
#
_cell.length_a   1.000
_cell.length_b   1.000
_cell.length_c   1.000
_cell.angle_alpha   90.00
_cell.angle_beta   90.00
_cell.angle_gamma   90.00
#
_symmetry.space_group_name_H-M   'P 1'
#
loop_
_entity.id
_entity.type
_entity.pdbx_description
1 polymer ?
#
loop_
_entity_poly.entity_id
_entity_poly.type
_entity_poly.pdbx_seq_one_letter_code
_entity_poly.pdbx_strand_id
1 'polypeptide(L)'
;MKKGKILLSLSILAALGSFSAPLSWAADVTNPAKKVNTTVEGNVSAGVAENEGDNAVSNILTLDTGADISGNATGGVAVEGAGNALTNTVDVLDTAKVAGAVTGGVSYDGNAKENVVNMAGGTVIRGVTGGRTLGTGEAALNQVTIYGAAIGEETEQSGAVFGGVSAKGMANNNVVKIVGSTTTYENVMGGFSTGASANGNKVTLSGTNSIGTNIYGGDGQTGASNNELILEDNSTIGVESNTEIGYAAGGYTHTGDVLSNKLTVEGGTMNYAIGGYTETGGNAESNELTITSGTVYVEAAGGTTLGTGNASGNQATVSNATIGTETQAGTVYGGHAAKGSAYNNVVELTDTTTYDNVVGGNSWEASASGNKVTILGTSSIGTNVFGGAGKTDAAENTVIIGGSTQIGGAVIGAQAEAGDAERNTVFIQGGTIAEDVVGGDALDGNANDNAVIVTGGTINGDIIGGISNPDSSSENTIIIAGGTINGDIIGGYGAADGSIIGNTVDILGGTFGEDASLYGGLFTGTDYGTIEGNTLNFAAEGITVKNLANFQNINFYIDKDTETDSALLTVTNVSYISEASVHTFAENTEEIKAGGAITLLSAPKGIQAESTEINGTIIDSNYLSRHTSIENDGNNLILNVSDDDELFLNPDTKLFAETRAAGLALIGNGSDAAAVQGFEAAKAAYGEETGGFAPYASIGGFNLRHETGSYVDTNGMAANLGFARQYERDGYVDTLMPFFEYGRSDYTSHLGDGARGDGDQHYTGGGILYRRDRDDGLHYEAMIRAGRLSGDFKGNIDGIHASYDSDASYIAAEAGLGKIVSRENTSLDYYGKFFYTRLGSDSTVIHNSQEDNSYDFDSINSYRTRLGVRWTKEINKKESCYAGIGWAYEFDSDARASWRNFNTPTPTMEGSSGFLELGWKSKMTKDNPWAADFNLTGWAEKQRGITYTLGVSRAF
;
A
#
# COMPACT_ATOMS: atom_id res chain seq x y z
N MET A 1 -19.34 -8.54 23.07
CA MET A 1 -19.24 -7.72 24.29
C MET A 1 -20.58 -7.05 24.61
N LYS A 2 -21.00 -7.08 25.88
CA LYS A 2 -22.31 -6.53 26.29
C LYS A 2 -22.26 -5.02 26.19
N LYS A 3 -23.29 -4.43 25.58
CA LYS A 3 -23.50 -2.99 25.45
C LYS A 3 -23.46 -2.31 26.84
N GLY A 4 -22.31 -1.76 27.21
CA GLY A 4 -22.23 -0.73 28.21
C GLY A 4 -22.83 0.53 27.62
N LYS A 5 -24.06 0.84 27.96
CA LYS A 5 -24.61 2.17 27.67
C LYS A 5 -23.85 3.13 28.54
N ILE A 6 -23.02 3.97 27.91
CA ILE A 6 -22.37 5.09 28.60
C ILE A 6 -23.48 6.01 29.13
N LEU A 7 -23.65 6.04 30.44
CA LEU A 7 -24.58 6.95 31.17
C LEU A 7 -24.06 8.41 31.17
N LEU A 8 -23.27 8.79 30.14
CA LEU A 8 -22.63 10.11 30.08
C LEU A 8 -23.61 11.25 29.73
N SER A 9 -24.78 10.92 29.18
CA SER A 9 -25.70 11.94 28.66
C SER A 9 -26.67 12.53 29.69
N LEU A 10 -26.87 11.90 30.86
CA LEU A 10 -27.88 12.38 31.80
C LEU A 10 -27.35 13.23 32.94
N SER A 11 -26.12 13.00 33.41
CA SER A 11 -25.56 13.83 34.49
C SER A 11 -25.14 15.24 34.03
N ILE A 12 -24.71 15.36 32.77
CA ILE A 12 -24.34 16.66 32.15
C ILE A 12 -25.60 17.51 31.87
N LEU A 13 -26.73 16.88 31.52
CA LEU A 13 -28.01 17.60 31.38
C LEU A 13 -28.55 18.11 32.72
N ALA A 14 -28.25 17.43 33.83
CA ALA A 14 -28.67 17.90 35.16
C ALA A 14 -27.92 19.15 35.62
N ALA A 15 -26.64 19.31 35.21
CA ALA A 15 -25.93 20.58 35.38
C ALA A 15 -26.49 21.72 34.51
N LEU A 16 -27.22 21.38 33.43
CA LEU A 16 -27.95 22.31 32.58
C LEU A 16 -29.31 22.75 33.14
N GLY A 17 -29.92 21.95 34.02
CA GLY A 17 -31.32 22.14 34.46
C GLY A 17 -31.53 22.95 35.75
N SER A 18 -30.50 23.39 36.48
CA SER A 18 -30.68 24.03 37.79
C SER A 18 -30.67 25.57 37.79
N PHE A 19 -31.12 26.22 36.73
CA PHE A 19 -31.31 27.66 36.66
C PHE A 19 -32.78 28.09 36.95
N SER A 20 -33.51 27.45 37.84
CA SER A 20 -34.87 27.84 38.21
C SER A 20 -35.01 28.37 39.65
N ALA A 21 -33.99 29.11 40.15
CA ALA A 21 -34.17 29.98 41.32
C ALA A 21 -34.16 31.44 40.84
N PRO A 22 -34.98 32.34 41.42
CA PRO A 22 -35.00 33.74 41.02
C PRO A 22 -33.63 34.35 41.27
N LEU A 23 -32.97 34.79 40.20
CA LEU A 23 -31.70 35.49 40.21
C LEU A 23 -31.86 36.84 40.90
N SER A 24 -31.29 37.03 42.07
CA SER A 24 -31.11 38.39 42.61
C SER A 24 -29.84 38.97 41.95
N TRP A 25 -30.02 39.70 40.86
CA TRP A 25 -28.91 40.32 40.11
C TRP A 25 -28.44 41.56 40.85
N ALA A 26 -27.17 41.75 41.10
CA ALA A 26 -26.57 43.00 41.46
C ALA A 26 -26.54 43.93 40.24
N ALA A 27 -26.81 45.25 40.46
CA ALA A 27 -27.06 46.26 39.46
C ALA A 27 -26.18 46.18 38.19
N ASP A 28 -26.80 46.47 37.08
CA ASP A 28 -26.18 46.64 35.74
C ASP A 28 -24.84 47.38 35.81
N VAL A 29 -23.80 46.71 35.41
CA VAL A 29 -22.48 47.34 35.35
C VAL A 29 -21.81 47.00 34.06
N THR A 30 -21.79 47.91 33.12
CA THR A 30 -20.95 47.87 31.94
C THR A 30 -19.50 48.16 32.36
N ASN A 31 -18.62 47.18 32.25
CA ASN A 31 -17.19 47.25 32.57
C ASN A 31 -16.79 47.59 34.03
N PRO A 32 -17.35 46.94 35.07
CA PRO A 32 -16.91 47.12 36.42
C PRO A 32 -16.02 46.01 36.93
N ALA A 33 -15.02 46.37 37.72
CA ALA A 33 -14.32 45.45 38.60
C ALA A 33 -15.13 45.29 39.90
N LYS A 34 -15.67 44.08 40.15
CA LYS A 34 -16.38 43.74 41.38
C LYS A 34 -15.52 42.83 42.24
N LYS A 35 -15.26 43.28 43.48
CA LYS A 35 -14.52 42.49 44.47
C LYS A 35 -15.44 41.99 45.57
N VAL A 36 -15.35 40.70 45.90
CA VAL A 36 -16.11 40.04 46.96
C VAL A 36 -15.12 39.41 47.96
N ASN A 37 -15.25 39.71 49.28
CA ASN A 37 -14.40 39.15 50.32
C ASN A 37 -15.21 38.74 51.53
N THR A 38 -16.52 38.54 51.41
CA THR A 38 -17.47 38.16 52.44
C THR A 38 -18.41 37.08 51.93
N THR A 39 -19.24 36.54 52.85
CA THR A 39 -20.32 35.61 52.45
C THR A 39 -21.41 36.38 51.70
N VAL A 40 -21.84 35.75 50.54
CA VAL A 40 -22.94 36.25 49.71
C VAL A 40 -23.95 35.13 49.51
N GLU A 41 -25.19 35.36 49.91
CA GLU A 41 -26.29 34.42 49.62
C GLU A 41 -26.78 34.62 48.17
N GLY A 42 -26.80 33.51 47.35
CA GLY A 42 -27.23 33.53 45.97
C GLY A 42 -26.10 33.76 44.98
N ASN A 43 -26.47 34.13 43.77
CA ASN A 43 -25.55 34.30 42.66
C ASN A 43 -24.81 35.65 42.69
N VAL A 44 -23.58 35.69 42.17
CA VAL A 44 -22.79 36.92 42.02
C VAL A 44 -22.36 37.09 40.58
N SER A 45 -22.60 38.26 40.00
CA SER A 45 -22.13 38.65 38.68
C SER A 45 -21.46 40.05 38.73
N ALA A 46 -20.42 40.26 37.89
CA ALA A 46 -19.81 41.59 37.77
C ALA A 46 -20.57 42.46 36.75
N GLY A 47 -21.12 41.89 35.68
CA GLY A 47 -21.93 42.64 34.71
C GLY A 47 -23.05 41.78 34.12
N VAL A 48 -24.20 42.41 33.83
CA VAL A 48 -25.36 41.77 33.19
C VAL A 48 -25.88 42.67 32.08
N ALA A 49 -25.94 42.16 30.84
CA ALA A 49 -26.60 42.79 29.70
C ALA A 49 -28.03 42.25 29.63
N GLU A 50 -29.03 43.13 29.85
CA GLU A 50 -30.47 42.75 29.96
C GLU A 50 -31.27 43.13 28.72
N ASN A 51 -30.78 44.01 27.84
CA ASN A 51 -31.53 44.47 26.67
C ASN A 51 -31.16 43.69 25.42
N GLU A 52 -32.09 43.62 24.46
CA GLU A 52 -31.89 42.97 23.17
C GLU A 52 -30.70 43.56 22.42
N GLY A 53 -29.74 42.69 22.07
CA GLY A 53 -28.53 43.02 21.33
C GLY A 53 -27.39 43.60 22.17
N ASP A 54 -27.58 43.91 23.45
CA ASP A 54 -26.49 44.38 24.32
C ASP A 54 -25.52 43.24 24.69
N ASN A 55 -24.22 43.56 24.76
CA ASN A 55 -23.18 42.60 25.13
C ASN A 55 -22.69 42.79 26.57
N ALA A 56 -22.40 41.73 27.26
CA ALA A 56 -21.66 41.75 28.50
C ALA A 56 -20.16 41.74 28.22
N VAL A 57 -19.48 42.89 28.35
CA VAL A 57 -18.11 43.06 27.87
C VAL A 57 -17.15 43.54 28.95
N SER A 58 -16.00 42.86 29.04
CA SER A 58 -14.85 43.25 29.87
C SER A 58 -15.20 43.43 31.38
N ASN A 59 -16.11 42.60 31.88
CA ASN A 59 -16.48 42.63 33.31
C ASN A 59 -15.50 41.80 34.12
N ILE A 60 -15.08 42.27 35.29
CA ILE A 60 -14.11 41.59 36.15
C ILE A 60 -14.77 41.29 37.51
N LEU A 61 -14.82 40.00 37.89
CA LEU A 61 -15.24 39.54 39.21
C LEU A 61 -14.03 38.96 39.95
N THR A 62 -13.68 39.56 41.09
CA THR A 62 -12.62 39.03 41.96
C THR A 62 -13.25 38.50 43.27
N LEU A 63 -13.13 37.20 43.48
CA LEU A 63 -13.47 36.51 44.75
C LEU A 63 -12.19 36.40 45.57
N ASP A 64 -12.09 37.31 46.56
CA ASP A 64 -10.90 37.45 47.41
C ASP A 64 -10.93 36.44 48.57
N THR A 65 -9.86 36.36 49.28
CA THR A 65 -9.73 35.55 50.50
C THR A 65 -10.91 35.81 51.47
N GLY A 66 -11.63 34.74 51.83
CA GLY A 66 -12.83 34.84 52.72
C GLY A 66 -14.16 35.02 51.95
N ALA A 67 -14.17 35.10 50.62
CA ALA A 67 -15.42 35.03 49.86
C ALA A 67 -16.09 33.66 50.05
N ASP A 68 -17.39 33.65 50.34
CA ASP A 68 -18.21 32.44 50.47
C ASP A 68 -19.54 32.67 49.74
N ILE A 69 -19.66 32.06 48.53
CA ILE A 69 -20.80 32.28 47.63
C ILE A 69 -21.69 31.03 47.62
N SER A 70 -22.94 31.17 48.09
CA SER A 70 -23.90 30.05 48.13
C SER A 70 -24.50 29.71 46.75
N GLY A 71 -24.36 30.58 45.76
CA GLY A 71 -24.81 30.39 44.37
C GLY A 71 -23.65 30.37 43.36
N ASN A 72 -23.93 30.79 42.13
CA ASN A 72 -22.96 30.87 41.04
C ASN A 72 -22.16 32.20 41.09
N ALA A 73 -20.91 32.14 40.56
CA ALA A 73 -20.08 33.33 40.38
C ALA A 73 -19.79 33.53 38.88
N THR A 74 -20.17 34.67 38.31
CA THR A 74 -20.06 34.89 36.85
C THR A 74 -19.44 36.28 36.56
N GLY A 75 -18.49 36.35 35.66
CA GLY A 75 -17.87 37.59 35.20
C GLY A 75 -18.87 38.47 34.45
N GLY A 76 -19.43 37.98 33.37
CA GLY A 76 -20.43 38.69 32.56
C GLY A 76 -21.56 37.78 32.09
N VAL A 77 -22.79 38.29 32.08
CA VAL A 77 -24.00 37.58 31.62
C VAL A 77 -24.73 38.39 30.57
N ALA A 78 -24.96 37.82 29.39
CA ALA A 78 -25.88 38.33 28.39
C ALA A 78 -27.14 37.44 28.41
N VAL A 79 -28.30 38.03 28.89
CA VAL A 79 -29.55 37.29 29.08
C VAL A 79 -30.24 36.94 27.73
N GLU A 80 -31.36 36.20 27.78
CA GLU A 80 -32.15 35.83 26.59
C GLU A 80 -32.57 37.09 25.81
N GLY A 81 -32.30 37.07 24.48
CA GLY A 81 -32.48 38.22 23.58
C GLY A 81 -31.33 39.24 23.61
N ALA A 82 -30.40 39.16 24.55
CA ALA A 82 -29.19 39.99 24.58
C ALA A 82 -28.15 39.45 23.56
N GLY A 83 -26.99 40.17 23.50
CA GLY A 83 -25.90 39.81 22.58
C GLY A 83 -24.92 38.80 23.18
N ASN A 84 -23.64 39.13 23.08
CA ASN A 84 -22.54 38.23 23.42
C ASN A 84 -21.99 38.46 24.83
N ALA A 85 -21.32 37.46 25.37
CA ALA A 85 -20.50 37.58 26.59
C ALA A 85 -19.02 37.57 26.18
N LEU A 86 -18.35 38.72 26.20
CA LEU A 86 -17.01 38.91 25.62
C LEU A 86 -16.00 39.42 26.65
N THR A 87 -14.81 38.82 26.65
CA THR A 87 -13.64 39.31 27.44
C THR A 87 -13.88 39.47 28.94
N ASN A 88 -14.84 38.72 29.53
CA ASN A 88 -15.12 38.81 30.96
C ASN A 88 -14.14 37.94 31.76
N THR A 89 -13.81 38.38 32.98
CA THR A 89 -12.83 37.70 33.85
C THR A 89 -13.43 37.36 35.21
N VAL A 90 -13.11 36.17 35.72
CA VAL A 90 -13.32 35.80 37.13
C VAL A 90 -12.00 35.36 37.73
N ASP A 91 -11.58 36.06 38.80
CA ASP A 91 -10.43 35.69 39.61
C ASP A 91 -10.91 35.10 40.94
N VAL A 92 -10.55 33.85 41.23
CA VAL A 92 -10.84 33.17 42.50
C VAL A 92 -9.54 33.02 43.28
N LEU A 93 -9.46 33.66 44.43
CA LEU A 93 -8.24 33.72 45.23
C LEU A 93 -8.32 32.79 46.45
N ASP A 94 -7.23 32.12 46.68
CA ASP A 94 -6.80 31.28 47.79
C ASP A 94 -7.90 30.48 48.54
N THR A 95 -8.61 31.08 49.48
CA THR A 95 -9.59 30.39 50.35
C THR A 95 -11.07 30.68 49.98
N ALA A 96 -11.30 31.25 48.80
CA ALA A 96 -12.67 31.54 48.35
C ALA A 96 -13.47 30.24 48.14
N LYS A 97 -14.76 30.26 48.49
CA LYS A 97 -15.68 29.12 48.31
C LYS A 97 -16.85 29.52 47.44
N VAL A 98 -17.21 28.64 46.51
CA VAL A 98 -18.38 28.80 45.62
C VAL A 98 -19.18 27.50 45.62
N ALA A 99 -20.38 27.50 46.21
CA ALA A 99 -21.26 26.32 46.22
C ALA A 99 -21.92 26.06 44.86
N GLY A 100 -21.99 27.06 43.99
CA GLY A 100 -22.40 26.92 42.59
C GLY A 100 -21.24 26.74 41.63
N ALA A 101 -21.41 27.17 40.40
CA ALA A 101 -20.40 27.17 39.36
C ALA A 101 -19.68 28.52 39.23
N VAL A 102 -18.43 28.50 38.80
CA VAL A 102 -17.66 29.69 38.40
C VAL A 102 -17.64 29.77 36.88
N THR A 103 -18.06 30.91 36.31
CA THR A 103 -18.10 31.07 34.83
C THR A 103 -17.56 32.44 34.42
N GLY A 104 -16.61 32.50 33.50
CA GLY A 104 -16.06 33.76 32.97
C GLY A 104 -17.12 34.58 32.26
N GLY A 105 -17.85 34.02 31.32
CA GLY A 105 -18.94 34.68 30.62
C GLY A 105 -20.05 33.72 30.19
N VAL A 106 -21.30 34.14 30.32
CA VAL A 106 -22.50 33.41 29.91
C VAL A 106 -23.28 34.23 28.90
N SER A 107 -23.58 33.62 27.70
CA SER A 107 -24.55 34.15 26.74
C SER A 107 -25.69 33.17 26.57
N TYR A 108 -26.93 33.66 26.57
CA TYR A 108 -28.10 32.80 26.33
C TYR A 108 -28.30 32.51 24.86
N ASP A 109 -28.10 33.48 23.97
CA ASP A 109 -28.33 33.32 22.51
C ASP A 109 -27.09 33.59 21.65
N GLY A 110 -26.23 34.51 22.06
CA GLY A 110 -25.02 34.95 21.36
C GLY A 110 -23.78 34.11 21.71
N ASN A 111 -22.63 34.64 21.31
CA ASN A 111 -21.35 34.00 21.55
C ASN A 111 -20.81 34.27 22.97
N ALA A 112 -20.04 33.31 23.47
CA ALA A 112 -19.23 33.48 24.68
C ALA A 112 -17.76 33.38 24.31
N LYS A 113 -17.08 34.52 24.12
CA LYS A 113 -15.72 34.56 23.58
C LYS A 113 -14.73 35.32 24.46
N GLU A 114 -13.47 34.81 24.44
CA GLU A 114 -12.35 35.47 25.14
C GLU A 114 -12.57 35.67 26.65
N ASN A 115 -13.44 34.88 27.27
CA ASN A 115 -13.68 34.98 28.71
C ASN A 115 -12.62 34.17 29.48
N VAL A 116 -12.25 34.64 30.65
CA VAL A 116 -11.14 34.12 31.45
C VAL A 116 -11.61 33.73 32.85
N VAL A 117 -11.19 32.59 33.35
CA VAL A 117 -11.28 32.21 34.78
C VAL A 117 -9.88 31.88 35.28
N ASN A 118 -9.45 32.58 36.32
CA ASN A 118 -8.22 32.30 37.03
C ASN A 118 -8.54 31.85 38.46
N MET A 119 -8.07 30.67 38.84
CA MET A 119 -8.19 30.17 40.20
C MET A 119 -6.80 29.99 40.81
N ALA A 120 -6.53 30.72 41.88
CA ALA A 120 -5.32 30.58 42.68
C ALA A 120 -5.64 29.90 44.03
N GLY A 121 -6.19 28.68 43.96
CA GLY A 121 -6.73 27.93 45.09
C GLY A 121 -8.26 28.00 45.20
N GLY A 122 -8.79 27.76 46.38
CA GLY A 122 -10.25 27.81 46.67
C GLY A 122 -10.98 26.48 46.40
N THR A 123 -12.32 26.51 46.61
CA THR A 123 -13.20 25.36 46.40
C THR A 123 -14.43 25.78 45.59
N VAL A 124 -14.75 25.00 44.55
CA VAL A 124 -15.93 25.20 43.70
C VAL A 124 -16.69 23.89 43.60
N ILE A 125 -17.98 23.86 44.02
CA ILE A 125 -18.71 22.59 44.14
C ILE A 125 -19.30 22.11 42.80
N ARG A 126 -19.76 23.00 41.93
CA ARG A 126 -20.46 22.56 40.69
C ARG A 126 -19.63 22.59 39.40
N GLY A 127 -18.52 23.27 39.41
CA GLY A 127 -17.59 23.28 38.27
C GLY A 127 -17.17 24.66 37.80
N VAL A 128 -16.23 24.68 36.86
CA VAL A 128 -15.55 25.89 36.35
C VAL A 128 -15.69 25.94 34.83
N THR A 129 -16.09 27.10 34.28
CA THR A 129 -16.25 27.26 32.83
C THR A 129 -15.67 28.61 32.36
N GLY A 130 -14.82 28.64 31.36
CA GLY A 130 -14.30 29.89 30.80
C GLY A 130 -15.41 30.70 30.13
N GLY A 131 -16.09 30.13 29.16
CA GLY A 131 -17.23 30.76 28.48
C GLY A 131 -18.34 29.77 28.15
N ARG A 132 -19.61 30.19 28.32
CA ARG A 132 -20.77 29.33 28.09
C ARG A 132 -21.83 30.00 27.22
N THR A 133 -22.31 29.31 26.18
CA THR A 133 -23.51 29.72 25.44
C THR A 133 -24.59 28.65 25.51
N LEU A 134 -25.87 29.07 25.71
CA LEU A 134 -27.02 28.18 25.79
C LEU A 134 -27.77 28.06 24.47
N GLY A 135 -27.54 28.97 23.52
CA GLY A 135 -28.13 29.03 22.20
C GLY A 135 -27.23 28.44 21.13
N THR A 136 -27.36 28.98 19.91
CA THR A 136 -26.60 28.60 18.72
C THR A 136 -25.24 29.32 18.61
N GLY A 137 -24.90 30.18 19.55
CA GLY A 137 -23.65 30.94 19.60
C GLY A 137 -22.44 30.04 19.78
N GLU A 138 -21.28 30.56 19.48
CA GLU A 138 -20.00 29.89 19.62
C GLU A 138 -19.38 30.17 21.01
N ALA A 139 -18.84 29.13 21.64
CA ALA A 139 -17.99 29.29 22.83
C ALA A 139 -16.52 29.19 22.38
N ALA A 140 -15.84 30.31 22.22
CA ALA A 140 -14.51 30.31 21.62
C ALA A 140 -13.47 31.20 22.33
N LEU A 141 -12.20 30.80 22.23
CA LEU A 141 -11.05 31.55 22.74
C LEU A 141 -11.14 31.81 24.26
N ASN A 142 -11.95 31.04 25.00
CA ASN A 142 -12.08 31.17 26.43
C ASN A 142 -10.92 30.46 27.14
N GLN A 143 -10.54 30.94 28.30
CA GLN A 143 -9.41 30.43 29.06
C GLN A 143 -9.80 30.12 30.50
N VAL A 144 -9.38 28.93 30.99
CA VAL A 144 -9.44 28.57 32.41
C VAL A 144 -8.02 28.22 32.89
N THR A 145 -7.57 28.84 33.94
CA THR A 145 -6.30 28.55 34.58
C THR A 145 -6.53 28.26 36.08
N ILE A 146 -6.08 27.11 36.55
CA ILE A 146 -6.30 26.63 37.91
C ILE A 146 -4.96 26.26 38.54
N TYR A 147 -4.73 26.77 39.77
CA TYR A 147 -3.56 26.46 40.59
C TYR A 147 -4.02 25.86 41.92
N GLY A 148 -3.92 24.55 42.11
CA GLY A 148 -4.11 23.86 43.39
C GLY A 148 -5.49 24.06 44.03
N ALA A 149 -6.57 23.67 43.37
CA ALA A 149 -7.95 23.85 43.82
C ALA A 149 -8.69 22.51 44.02
N ALA A 150 -9.81 22.53 44.75
CA ALA A 150 -10.77 21.44 44.80
C ALA A 150 -12.04 21.81 44.01
N ILE A 151 -12.43 20.97 43.05
CA ILE A 151 -13.56 21.21 42.15
C ILE A 151 -14.49 20.01 42.17
N GLY A 152 -15.69 20.22 42.67
CA GLY A 152 -16.72 19.18 42.83
C GLY A 152 -16.73 18.55 44.22
N GLU A 153 -17.60 17.57 44.37
CA GLU A 153 -17.76 16.70 45.52
C GLU A 153 -17.90 15.25 45.10
N GLU A 154 -17.18 14.34 45.74
CA GLU A 154 -17.17 12.91 45.45
C GLU A 154 -18.57 12.27 45.53
N THR A 155 -19.36 12.68 46.53
CA THR A 155 -20.70 12.10 46.78
C THR A 155 -21.74 12.47 45.71
N GLU A 156 -21.57 13.61 45.02
CA GLU A 156 -22.49 14.12 44.02
C GLU A 156 -21.96 13.93 42.58
N GLN A 157 -20.73 13.44 42.42
CA GLN A 157 -20.03 13.34 41.09
C GLN A 157 -20.19 14.65 40.31
N SER A 158 -19.89 15.75 40.95
CA SER A 158 -19.99 17.11 40.40
C SER A 158 -18.61 17.73 40.30
N GLY A 159 -18.44 18.75 39.46
CA GLY A 159 -17.22 19.53 39.41
C GLY A 159 -16.45 19.46 38.12
N ALA A 160 -17.14 19.50 36.99
CA ALA A 160 -16.49 19.54 35.67
C ALA A 160 -15.77 20.87 35.40
N VAL A 161 -14.69 20.80 34.62
CA VAL A 161 -13.93 21.98 34.15
C VAL A 161 -14.02 22.08 32.64
N PHE A 162 -14.47 23.22 32.14
CA PHE A 162 -14.61 23.48 30.72
C PHE A 162 -13.90 24.79 30.32
N GLY A 163 -13.09 24.75 29.24
CA GLY A 163 -12.62 26.00 28.63
C GLY A 163 -13.78 26.76 27.99
N GLY A 164 -14.59 26.09 27.17
CA GLY A 164 -15.79 26.64 26.57
C GLY A 164 -16.91 25.60 26.40
N VAL A 165 -18.15 26.01 26.61
CA VAL A 165 -19.35 25.17 26.48
C VAL A 165 -20.36 25.83 25.55
N SER A 166 -20.78 25.08 24.49
CA SER A 166 -21.86 25.50 23.61
C SER A 166 -22.96 24.43 23.55
N ALA A 167 -24.23 24.85 23.75
CA ALA A 167 -25.34 23.92 23.70
C ALA A 167 -25.71 23.50 22.27
N LYS A 168 -25.60 24.40 21.28
CA LYS A 168 -25.99 24.13 19.88
C LYS A 168 -24.99 24.59 18.85
N GLY A 169 -24.12 25.54 19.21
CA GLY A 169 -23.03 26.03 18.37
C GLY A 169 -21.71 25.30 18.64
N MET A 170 -20.65 25.76 18.01
CA MET A 170 -19.31 25.19 18.17
C MET A 170 -18.63 25.63 19.47
N ALA A 171 -17.69 24.77 19.95
CA ALA A 171 -16.82 25.09 21.07
C ALA A 171 -15.35 25.04 20.62
N ASN A 172 -14.79 26.18 20.22
CA ASN A 172 -13.52 26.21 19.48
C ASN A 172 -12.42 27.03 20.16
N ASN A 173 -11.17 26.58 20.01
CA ASN A 173 -9.97 27.31 20.43
C ASN A 173 -9.98 27.74 21.92
N ASN A 174 -10.61 26.95 22.78
CA ASN A 174 -10.62 27.21 24.21
C ASN A 174 -9.40 26.54 24.86
N VAL A 175 -8.96 27.13 25.98
CA VAL A 175 -7.77 26.66 26.71
C VAL A 175 -8.11 26.36 28.15
N VAL A 176 -7.73 25.18 28.64
CA VAL A 176 -7.74 24.82 30.05
C VAL A 176 -6.31 24.50 30.47
N LYS A 177 -5.84 25.17 31.53
CA LYS A 177 -4.55 24.91 32.16
C LYS A 177 -4.74 24.64 33.64
N ILE A 178 -4.36 23.44 34.10
CA ILE A 178 -4.40 23.04 35.51
C ILE A 178 -2.97 22.77 35.97
N VAL A 179 -2.55 23.47 37.04
CA VAL A 179 -1.18 23.42 37.56
C VAL A 179 -1.21 23.11 39.06
N GLY A 180 -0.30 22.23 39.46
CA GLY A 180 -0.14 21.86 40.88
C GLY A 180 -0.99 20.65 41.28
N SER A 181 -1.48 20.61 42.50
CA SER A 181 -2.32 19.52 43.01
C SER A 181 -3.79 19.93 43.00
N THR A 182 -4.49 19.64 41.92
CA THR A 182 -5.92 19.92 41.74
C THR A 182 -6.70 18.61 41.75
N THR A 183 -7.81 18.57 42.49
CA THR A 183 -8.78 17.46 42.43
C THR A 183 -10.04 17.93 41.73
N THR A 184 -10.45 17.20 40.73
CA THR A 184 -11.70 17.41 39.98
C THR A 184 -12.48 16.10 40.00
N TYR A 185 -13.70 16.08 40.50
CA TYR A 185 -14.49 14.86 40.68
C TYR A 185 -15.27 14.43 39.42
N GLU A 186 -15.22 15.22 38.36
CA GLU A 186 -15.88 14.95 37.09
C GLU A 186 -14.90 15.22 35.91
N ASN A 187 -15.40 15.50 34.71
CA ASN A 187 -14.65 15.68 33.50
C ASN A 187 -13.86 17.00 33.41
N VAL A 188 -12.79 16.99 32.66
CA VAL A 188 -12.06 18.18 32.21
C VAL A 188 -12.08 18.23 30.67
N MET A 189 -12.55 19.33 30.09
CA MET A 189 -12.67 19.48 28.64
C MET A 189 -12.20 20.86 28.18
N GLY A 190 -11.39 20.93 27.14
CA GLY A 190 -11.02 22.19 26.51
C GLY A 190 -12.22 22.90 25.91
N GLY A 191 -12.96 22.21 25.06
CA GLY A 191 -14.25 22.64 24.50
C GLY A 191 -15.29 21.54 24.56
N PHE A 192 -16.52 21.90 24.85
CA PHE A 192 -17.66 20.97 24.87
C PHE A 192 -18.84 21.51 24.09
N SER A 193 -19.32 20.72 23.12
CA SER A 193 -20.52 21.06 22.33
C SER A 193 -21.50 19.90 22.23
N THR A 194 -22.74 20.12 22.67
CA THR A 194 -23.80 19.12 22.61
C THR A 194 -24.56 19.12 21.27
N GLY A 195 -24.35 20.09 20.39
CA GLY A 195 -25.06 20.23 19.13
C GLY A 195 -24.20 20.38 17.88
N ALA A 196 -22.90 20.64 18.07
CA ALA A 196 -21.97 20.88 16.95
C ALA A 196 -20.57 20.32 17.26
N SER A 197 -19.55 20.82 16.60
CA SER A 197 -18.15 20.38 16.79
C SER A 197 -17.42 21.16 17.90
N ALA A 198 -16.34 20.53 18.40
CA ALA A 198 -15.38 21.14 19.33
C ALA A 198 -13.97 21.04 18.75
N ASN A 199 -13.45 22.15 18.22
CA ASN A 199 -12.20 22.15 17.46
C ASN A 199 -11.14 23.09 18.03
N GLY A 200 -9.85 22.73 17.85
CA GLY A 200 -8.72 23.59 18.18
C GLY A 200 -8.55 23.88 19.67
N ASN A 201 -9.20 23.11 20.54
CA ASN A 201 -9.15 23.32 21.97
C ASN A 201 -7.88 22.71 22.58
N LYS A 202 -7.40 23.28 23.68
CA LYS A 202 -6.19 22.82 24.37
C LYS A 202 -6.42 22.61 25.84
N VAL A 203 -6.00 21.45 26.35
CA VAL A 203 -5.96 21.15 27.78
C VAL A 203 -4.54 20.81 28.20
N THR A 204 -4.05 21.41 29.28
CA THR A 204 -2.73 21.09 29.84
C THR A 204 -2.88 20.82 31.32
N LEU A 205 -2.46 19.67 31.80
CA LEU A 205 -2.31 19.34 33.22
C LEU A 205 -0.83 19.25 33.55
N SER A 206 -0.40 19.96 34.57
CA SER A 206 0.94 19.82 35.15
C SER A 206 0.88 19.70 36.66
N GLY A 207 1.77 18.89 37.24
CA GLY A 207 1.74 18.53 38.67
C GLY A 207 0.88 17.29 38.97
N THR A 208 0.66 16.99 40.24
CA THR A 208 -0.09 15.79 40.63
C THR A 208 -1.58 16.11 40.72
N ASN A 209 -2.30 15.86 39.63
CA ASN A 209 -3.74 16.14 39.57
C ASN A 209 -4.55 14.84 39.67
N SER A 210 -5.79 14.95 40.16
CA SER A 210 -6.76 13.85 40.19
C SER A 210 -8.03 14.25 39.45
N ILE A 211 -8.34 13.56 38.35
CA ILE A 211 -9.56 13.76 37.58
C ILE A 211 -10.45 12.54 37.78
N GLY A 212 -11.65 12.75 38.32
CA GLY A 212 -12.54 11.65 38.74
C GLY A 212 -13.12 10.82 37.63
N THR A 213 -13.25 11.37 36.41
CA THR A 213 -13.82 10.64 35.26
C THR A 213 -12.93 10.76 34.04
N ASN A 214 -13.17 11.66 33.11
CA ASN A 214 -12.48 11.69 31.80
C ASN A 214 -11.86 13.07 31.52
N ILE A 215 -10.91 13.09 30.57
CA ILE A 215 -10.31 14.35 30.15
C ILE A 215 -10.21 14.36 28.60
N TYR A 216 -10.69 15.46 28.01
CA TYR A 216 -10.71 15.63 26.55
C TYR A 216 -10.16 16.99 26.13
N GLY A 217 -9.33 17.03 25.11
CA GLY A 217 -8.96 18.29 24.45
C GLY A 217 -10.19 19.00 23.92
N GLY A 218 -11.06 18.31 23.19
CA GLY A 218 -12.38 18.76 22.77
C GLY A 218 -13.38 17.63 22.69
N ASP A 219 -14.65 17.89 23.08
CA ASP A 219 -15.76 16.95 22.99
C ASP A 219 -16.91 17.60 22.20
N GLY A 220 -17.16 17.06 21.01
CA GLY A 220 -18.18 17.55 20.08
C GLY A 220 -19.23 16.52 19.72
N GLN A 221 -20.48 16.97 19.48
CA GLN A 221 -21.53 16.08 19.01
C GLN A 221 -21.25 15.59 17.59
N THR A 222 -20.79 16.47 16.71
CA THR A 222 -20.67 16.21 15.25
C THR A 222 -19.25 16.24 14.72
N GLY A 223 -18.25 16.40 15.57
CA GLY A 223 -16.85 16.34 15.21
C GLY A 223 -15.94 16.98 16.24
N ALA A 224 -14.68 16.54 16.29
CA ALA A 224 -13.63 17.09 17.13
C ALA A 224 -12.30 17.07 16.38
N SER A 225 -11.76 18.25 16.05
CA SER A 225 -10.58 18.34 15.21
C SER A 225 -9.53 19.31 15.76
N ASN A 226 -8.25 18.98 15.53
CA ASN A 226 -7.12 19.82 15.94
C ASN A 226 -7.10 20.17 17.44
N ASN A 227 -7.64 19.30 18.29
CA ASN A 227 -7.59 19.50 19.73
C ASN A 227 -6.29 18.90 20.28
N GLU A 228 -5.79 19.48 21.36
CA GLU A 228 -4.56 19.07 22.01
C GLU A 228 -4.79 18.84 23.51
N LEU A 229 -4.41 17.66 24.00
CA LEU A 229 -4.36 17.33 25.42
C LEU A 229 -2.92 17.00 25.81
N ILE A 230 -2.40 17.68 26.83
CA ILE A 230 -1.07 17.47 27.39
C ILE A 230 -1.19 17.12 28.86
N LEU A 231 -0.70 15.95 29.23
CA LEU A 231 -0.61 15.47 30.60
C LEU A 231 0.88 15.44 31.01
N GLU A 232 1.31 16.43 31.73
CA GLU A 232 2.65 16.53 32.30
C GLU A 232 2.62 15.95 33.72
N ASP A 233 3.68 15.31 34.17
CA ASP A 233 3.80 14.76 35.52
C ASP A 233 2.79 13.63 35.87
N ASN A 234 2.61 13.35 37.16
CA ASN A 234 1.87 12.18 37.68
C ASN A 234 0.39 12.49 37.97
N SER A 235 -0.41 12.69 36.95
CA SER A 235 -1.86 12.86 37.11
C SER A 235 -2.60 11.51 37.04
N THR A 236 -3.69 11.35 37.79
CA THR A 236 -4.59 10.18 37.76
C THR A 236 -5.89 10.56 37.08
N ILE A 237 -6.29 9.80 36.05
CA ILE A 237 -7.53 10.00 35.32
C ILE A 237 -8.43 8.77 35.50
N GLY A 238 -9.61 8.98 36.11
CA GLY A 238 -10.53 7.91 36.44
C GLY A 238 -10.07 7.05 37.64
N VAL A 239 -10.59 5.85 37.72
CA VAL A 239 -10.31 4.87 38.79
C VAL A 239 -9.95 3.54 38.16
N GLU A 240 -8.82 2.96 38.52
CA GLU A 240 -8.31 1.68 37.97
C GLU A 240 -9.34 0.54 37.96
N SER A 241 -10.15 0.44 39.02
CA SER A 241 -11.17 -0.60 39.15
C SER A 241 -12.45 -0.38 38.32
N ASN A 242 -12.60 0.78 37.67
CA ASN A 242 -13.74 1.10 36.82
C ASN A 242 -13.28 1.46 35.41
N THR A 243 -13.27 0.47 34.52
CA THR A 243 -12.86 0.62 33.12
C THR A 243 -13.87 1.35 32.22
N GLU A 244 -15.05 1.76 32.76
CA GLU A 244 -16.01 2.56 32.00
C GLU A 244 -15.67 4.06 31.99
N ILE A 245 -14.70 4.47 32.81
CA ILE A 245 -14.18 5.84 32.93
C ILE A 245 -12.65 5.84 32.82
N GLY A 246 -12.04 7.01 32.86
CA GLY A 246 -10.57 7.15 32.76
C GLY A 246 -10.08 7.31 31.34
N TYR A 247 -10.91 7.93 30.49
CA TYR A 247 -10.49 8.30 29.12
C TYR A 247 -9.71 9.61 29.13
N ALA A 248 -8.52 9.55 28.54
CA ALA A 248 -7.78 10.72 28.12
C ALA A 248 -7.77 10.73 26.57
N ALA A 249 -8.40 11.74 25.95
CA ALA A 249 -8.40 11.83 24.51
C ALA A 249 -8.08 13.25 24.00
N GLY A 250 -7.29 13.33 22.94
CA GLY A 250 -7.04 14.59 22.25
C GLY A 250 -8.34 15.20 21.73
N GLY A 251 -9.16 14.43 21.04
CA GLY A 251 -10.51 14.77 20.59
C GLY A 251 -11.50 13.62 20.75
N TYR A 252 -12.73 13.96 21.12
CA TYR A 252 -13.83 13.02 21.28
C TYR A 252 -15.07 13.51 20.54
N THR A 253 -15.78 12.61 19.87
CA THR A 253 -17.06 12.95 19.22
C THR A 253 -18.06 11.80 19.28
N HIS A 254 -19.35 12.14 19.32
CA HIS A 254 -20.42 11.15 19.31
C HIS A 254 -20.72 10.62 17.91
N THR A 255 -20.77 11.48 16.89
CA THR A 255 -21.27 11.07 15.56
C THR A 255 -20.42 11.49 14.38
N GLY A 256 -19.49 12.40 14.55
CA GLY A 256 -18.67 12.97 13.47
C GLY A 256 -17.24 12.47 13.44
N ASP A 257 -16.44 13.12 12.60
CA ASP A 257 -15.03 12.79 12.45
C ASP A 257 -14.18 13.36 13.59
N VAL A 258 -13.10 12.63 13.92
CA VAL A 258 -12.02 13.10 14.78
C VAL A 258 -10.74 13.19 13.94
N LEU A 259 -10.29 14.43 13.71
CA LEU A 259 -9.25 14.73 12.76
C LEU A 259 -8.09 15.49 13.40
N SER A 260 -6.87 14.99 13.25
CA SER A 260 -5.63 15.67 13.65
C SER A 260 -5.62 16.11 15.12
N ASN A 261 -6.20 15.31 16.01
CA ASN A 261 -6.13 15.56 17.44
C ASN A 261 -4.85 14.98 18.03
N LYS A 262 -4.37 15.56 19.11
CA LYS A 262 -3.14 15.16 19.76
C LYS A 262 -3.31 14.94 21.25
N LEU A 263 -2.85 13.78 21.73
CA LEU A 263 -2.66 13.48 23.15
C LEU A 263 -1.17 13.27 23.43
N THR A 264 -0.63 14.02 24.38
CA THR A 264 0.73 13.83 24.90
C THR A 264 0.65 13.48 26.39
N VAL A 265 1.28 12.38 26.79
CA VAL A 265 1.34 11.88 28.16
C VAL A 265 2.81 11.76 28.58
N GLU A 266 3.20 12.60 29.54
CA GLU A 266 4.55 12.59 30.12
C GLU A 266 4.60 11.94 31.51
N GLY A 267 3.48 11.33 31.95
CA GLY A 267 3.34 10.62 33.22
C GLY A 267 1.89 10.39 33.61
N GLY A 268 1.70 9.74 34.75
CA GLY A 268 0.36 9.50 35.33
C GLY A 268 -0.26 8.15 34.97
N THR A 269 -1.54 8.01 35.36
CA THR A 269 -2.31 6.78 35.20
C THR A 269 -3.69 7.06 34.58
N MET A 270 -4.13 6.20 33.65
CA MET A 270 -5.44 6.28 33.01
C MET A 270 -5.89 4.92 32.50
N ASN A 271 -7.16 4.74 32.18
CA ASN A 271 -7.64 3.51 31.57
C ASN A 271 -7.46 3.52 30.05
N TYR A 272 -7.72 4.66 29.40
CA TYR A 272 -7.62 4.83 27.96
C TYR A 272 -6.80 6.07 27.62
N ALA A 273 -5.86 5.94 26.70
CA ALA A 273 -5.11 7.05 26.11
C ALA A 273 -5.30 7.03 24.59
N ILE A 274 -6.04 8.00 24.06
CA ILE A 274 -6.47 7.96 22.64
C ILE A 274 -6.24 9.33 21.98
N GLY A 275 -5.53 9.37 20.85
CA GLY A 275 -5.35 10.61 20.10
C GLY A 275 -6.68 11.22 19.65
N GLY A 276 -7.55 10.42 19.02
CA GLY A 276 -8.91 10.82 18.62
C GLY A 276 -9.90 9.66 18.70
N TYR A 277 -11.09 9.90 19.25
CA TYR A 277 -12.11 8.88 19.49
C TYR A 277 -13.49 9.29 18.97
N THR A 278 -14.14 8.43 18.17
CA THR A 278 -15.53 8.62 17.73
C THR A 278 -16.41 7.42 18.06
N GLU A 279 -17.62 7.67 18.60
CA GLU A 279 -18.50 6.62 19.15
C GLU A 279 -19.35 5.88 18.10
N THR A 280 -20.08 6.59 17.25
CA THR A 280 -21.17 5.98 16.47
C THR A 280 -21.05 6.14 14.96
N GLY A 281 -20.16 7.01 14.52
CA GLY A 281 -20.01 7.26 13.08
C GLY A 281 -18.77 8.03 12.76
N GLY A 282 -18.36 8.49 11.76
CA GLY A 282 -17.20 9.30 11.45
C GLY A 282 -15.86 8.57 11.45
N ASN A 283 -14.90 9.21 10.82
CA ASN A 283 -13.53 8.72 10.71
C ASN A 283 -12.68 9.17 11.91
N ALA A 284 -11.73 8.33 12.30
CA ALA A 284 -10.59 8.72 13.12
C ALA A 284 -9.37 8.85 12.22
N GLU A 285 -8.99 10.09 11.88
CA GLU A 285 -7.98 10.34 10.84
C GLU A 285 -6.86 11.26 11.35
N SER A 286 -5.62 10.85 11.11
CA SER A 286 -4.41 11.63 11.39
C SER A 286 -4.30 12.08 12.86
N ASN A 287 -4.81 11.31 13.80
CA ASN A 287 -4.69 11.60 15.22
C ASN A 287 -3.37 11.06 15.78
N GLU A 288 -2.83 11.71 16.78
CA GLU A 288 -1.52 11.40 17.38
C GLU A 288 -1.65 11.14 18.87
N LEU A 289 -1.14 9.99 19.32
CA LEU A 289 -0.88 9.67 20.70
C LEU A 289 0.63 9.60 20.91
N THR A 290 1.15 10.35 21.89
CA THR A 290 2.54 10.26 22.34
C THR A 290 2.57 10.01 23.84
N ILE A 291 3.15 8.89 24.27
CA ILE A 291 3.38 8.57 25.69
C ILE A 291 4.89 8.46 25.92
N THR A 292 5.43 9.26 26.81
CA THR A 292 6.86 9.22 27.18
C THR A 292 7.12 8.58 28.54
N SER A 293 6.09 8.44 29.35
CA SER A 293 6.06 7.66 30.60
C SER A 293 4.61 7.53 31.12
N GLY A 294 4.38 6.64 32.10
CA GLY A 294 3.07 6.47 32.75
C GLY A 294 2.49 5.06 32.56
N THR A 295 1.23 4.90 33.02
CA THR A 295 0.50 3.61 32.91
C THR A 295 -0.86 3.82 32.29
N VAL A 296 -1.18 3.04 31.26
CA VAL A 296 -2.50 2.95 30.63
C VAL A 296 -3.03 1.55 30.86
N TYR A 297 -4.17 1.39 31.52
CA TYR A 297 -4.64 0.08 31.96
C TYR A 297 -5.32 -0.77 30.88
N VAL A 298 -5.94 -0.17 29.86
CA VAL A 298 -6.81 -0.90 28.90
C VAL A 298 -6.37 -0.71 27.47
N GLU A 299 -6.29 0.53 27.00
CA GLU A 299 -6.01 0.81 25.59
C GLU A 299 -5.20 2.09 25.40
N ALA A 300 -4.16 1.99 24.56
CA ALA A 300 -3.44 3.12 24.01
C ALA A 300 -3.61 3.13 22.49
N ALA A 301 -4.24 4.17 21.92
CA ALA A 301 -4.53 4.20 20.49
C ALA A 301 -4.23 5.57 19.84
N GLY A 302 -3.68 5.58 18.64
CA GLY A 302 -3.57 6.80 17.84
C GLY A 302 -4.94 7.34 17.50
N GLY A 303 -5.85 6.50 16.98
CA GLY A 303 -7.23 6.87 16.71
C GLY A 303 -8.19 5.68 16.74
N THR A 304 -9.40 5.88 17.30
CA THR A 304 -10.41 4.82 17.46
C THR A 304 -11.76 5.28 16.94
N THR A 305 -12.41 4.45 16.11
CA THR A 305 -13.80 4.62 15.69
C THR A 305 -14.62 3.37 16.00
N LEU A 306 -15.71 3.51 16.75
CA LEU A 306 -16.66 2.42 17.00
C LEU A 306 -17.85 2.41 16.02
N GLY A 307 -17.92 3.40 15.14
CA GLY A 307 -18.93 3.53 14.11
C GLY A 307 -18.54 2.89 12.78
N THR A 308 -19.14 3.38 11.71
CA THR A 308 -18.92 2.91 10.33
C THR A 308 -17.74 3.60 9.62
N GLY A 309 -17.09 4.56 10.28
CA GLY A 309 -15.95 5.28 9.72
C GLY A 309 -14.66 4.48 9.75
N ASN A 310 -13.66 4.98 9.07
CA ASN A 310 -12.33 4.39 9.00
C ASN A 310 -11.39 4.95 10.09
N ALA A 311 -10.42 4.15 10.50
CA ALA A 311 -9.28 4.61 11.30
C ALA A 311 -8.06 4.70 10.38
N SER A 312 -7.61 5.92 10.04
CA SER A 312 -6.58 6.10 9.01
C SER A 312 -5.52 7.13 9.36
N GLY A 313 -4.26 6.81 9.03
CA GLY A 313 -3.15 7.73 9.24
C GLY A 313 -2.90 8.13 10.70
N ASN A 314 -3.41 7.37 11.66
CA ASN A 314 -3.21 7.63 13.07
C ASN A 314 -1.87 7.10 13.55
N GLN A 315 -1.30 7.74 14.57
CA GLN A 315 -0.01 7.36 15.13
C GLN A 315 -0.08 7.19 16.65
N ALA A 316 0.46 6.08 17.15
CA ALA A 316 0.71 5.83 18.56
C ALA A 316 2.22 5.64 18.79
N THR A 317 2.84 6.59 19.47
CA THR A 317 4.26 6.53 19.88
C THR A 317 4.33 6.40 21.39
N VAL A 318 4.89 5.29 21.87
CA VAL A 318 4.93 4.98 23.30
C VAL A 318 6.36 4.65 23.72
N SER A 319 6.85 5.31 24.75
CA SER A 319 8.17 5.07 25.30
C SER A 319 8.16 5.07 26.84
N ASN A 320 9.02 4.23 27.44
CA ASN A 320 9.19 4.11 28.90
C ASN A 320 7.87 4.01 29.69
N ALA A 321 6.87 3.35 29.13
CA ALA A 321 5.53 3.26 29.70
C ALA A 321 5.08 1.81 29.93
N THR A 322 3.98 1.66 30.69
CA THR A 322 3.33 0.37 30.93
C THR A 322 1.90 0.40 30.39
N ILE A 323 1.55 -0.55 29.54
CA ILE A 323 0.21 -0.68 28.97
C ILE A 323 -0.39 -2.02 29.44
N GLY A 324 -1.42 -1.95 30.29
CA GLY A 324 -2.00 -3.09 30.99
C GLY A 324 -1.31 -3.37 32.32
N THR A 325 -1.67 -4.49 32.94
CA THR A 325 -1.08 -5.10 34.13
C THR A 325 -1.16 -6.63 34.01
N GLU A 326 -0.55 -7.36 34.93
CA GLU A 326 -0.67 -8.85 34.98
C GLU A 326 -2.13 -9.36 35.05
N THR A 327 -3.05 -8.55 35.55
CA THR A 327 -4.46 -8.91 35.74
C THR A 327 -5.41 -8.20 34.77
N GLN A 328 -4.95 -7.18 34.07
CA GLN A 328 -5.71 -6.37 33.12
C GLN A 328 -4.95 -6.29 31.80
N ALA A 329 -5.51 -6.91 30.78
CA ALA A 329 -4.99 -6.82 29.41
C ALA A 329 -4.97 -5.37 28.92
N GLY A 330 -3.84 -4.93 28.36
CA GLY A 330 -3.67 -3.58 27.84
C GLY A 330 -3.08 -3.64 26.43
N THR A 331 -3.83 -3.18 25.45
CA THR A 331 -3.51 -3.27 24.02
C THR A 331 -3.05 -1.91 23.46
N VAL A 332 -2.13 -1.93 22.51
CA VAL A 332 -1.73 -0.75 21.75
C VAL A 332 -2.21 -0.85 20.31
N TYR A 333 -2.90 0.19 19.83
CA TYR A 333 -3.34 0.32 18.43
C TYR A 333 -2.78 1.58 17.77
N GLY A 334 -2.32 1.46 16.53
CA GLY A 334 -2.12 2.64 15.68
C GLY A 334 -3.48 3.25 15.32
N GLY A 335 -4.36 2.43 14.75
CA GLY A 335 -5.76 2.76 14.47
C GLY A 335 -6.70 1.59 14.72
N HIS A 336 -7.85 1.87 15.33
CA HIS A 336 -8.87 0.87 15.65
C HIS A 336 -10.22 1.27 15.05
N ALA A 337 -10.76 0.43 14.16
CA ALA A 337 -12.06 0.63 13.53
C ALA A 337 -12.98 -0.56 13.83
N ALA A 338 -14.15 -0.30 14.38
CA ALA A 338 -15.10 -1.38 14.66
C ALA A 338 -15.78 -1.90 13.38
N LYS A 339 -16.09 -1.01 12.42
CA LYS A 339 -16.85 -1.39 11.20
C LYS A 339 -16.23 -0.93 9.90
N GLY A 340 -15.45 0.15 9.92
CA GLY A 340 -14.70 0.62 8.76
C GLY A 340 -13.32 -0.01 8.69
N SER A 341 -12.55 0.37 7.69
CA SER A 341 -11.18 -0.10 7.49
C SER A 341 -10.18 0.63 8.39
N ALA A 342 -9.09 -0.06 8.76
CA ALA A 342 -7.96 0.51 9.48
C ALA A 342 -6.74 0.53 8.55
N TYR A 343 -6.30 1.72 8.09
CA TYR A 343 -5.22 1.81 7.11
C TYR A 343 -4.23 2.94 7.34
N ASN A 344 -2.97 2.69 6.96
CA ASN A 344 -1.87 3.65 7.09
C ASN A 344 -1.63 4.14 8.52
N ASN A 345 -1.96 3.33 9.53
CA ASN A 345 -1.72 3.68 10.92
C ASN A 345 -0.33 3.21 11.36
N VAL A 346 0.23 3.90 12.35
CA VAL A 346 1.60 3.65 12.81
C VAL A 346 1.62 3.43 14.33
N VAL A 347 2.36 2.40 14.77
CA VAL A 347 2.73 2.16 16.17
C VAL A 347 4.24 2.17 16.28
N GLU A 348 4.76 2.95 17.23
CA GLU A 348 6.17 2.95 17.58
C GLU A 348 6.33 2.75 19.09
N LEU A 349 6.96 1.66 19.50
CA LEU A 349 7.24 1.34 20.89
C LEU A 349 8.74 1.32 21.17
N THR A 350 9.16 1.92 22.28
CA THR A 350 10.54 1.88 22.75
C THR A 350 10.55 1.75 24.27
N ASP A 351 11.30 0.78 24.81
CA ASP A 351 11.44 0.57 26.26
C ASP A 351 10.08 0.49 27.00
N THR A 352 9.09 -0.14 26.37
CA THR A 352 7.69 -0.18 26.81
C THR A 352 7.28 -1.60 27.18
N THR A 353 6.48 -1.74 28.26
CA THR A 353 5.85 -3.01 28.62
C THR A 353 4.37 -2.98 28.23
N THR A 354 3.93 -3.93 27.45
CA THR A 354 2.52 -4.13 27.04
C THR A 354 2.10 -5.54 27.45
N TYR A 355 1.00 -5.68 28.18
CA TYR A 355 0.52 -6.95 28.71
C TYR A 355 -0.42 -7.72 27.77
N ASP A 356 -0.76 -7.14 26.63
CA ASP A 356 -1.55 -7.77 25.59
C ASP A 356 -0.94 -7.46 24.20
N ASN A 357 -1.74 -7.41 23.17
CA ASN A 357 -1.32 -7.24 21.79
C ASN A 357 -0.82 -5.84 21.44
N VAL A 358 0.00 -5.78 20.40
CA VAL A 358 0.33 -4.56 19.68
C VAL A 358 -0.14 -4.71 18.24
N VAL A 359 -0.97 -3.78 17.77
CA VAL A 359 -1.61 -3.87 16.45
C VAL A 359 -1.47 -2.54 15.69
N GLY A 360 -0.88 -2.57 14.51
CA GLY A 360 -0.75 -1.38 13.67
C GLY A 360 -2.10 -0.81 13.26
N GLY A 361 -2.95 -1.63 12.67
CA GLY A 361 -4.33 -1.31 12.35
C GLY A 361 -5.26 -2.48 12.61
N ASN A 362 -6.37 -2.24 13.30
CA ASN A 362 -7.37 -3.26 13.63
C ASN A 362 -8.74 -2.90 13.06
N SER A 363 -9.34 -3.83 12.34
CA SER A 363 -10.73 -3.70 11.83
C SER A 363 -11.54 -4.95 12.15
N TRP A 364 -12.69 -4.80 12.82
CA TRP A 364 -13.54 -5.94 13.18
C TRP A 364 -14.51 -6.37 12.08
N GLU A 365 -14.85 -5.50 11.12
CA GLU A 365 -15.82 -5.81 10.06
C GLU A 365 -15.29 -5.54 8.64
N ALA A 366 -14.09 -4.94 8.48
CA ALA A 366 -13.51 -4.57 7.19
C ALA A 366 -12.00 -4.87 7.10
N SER A 367 -11.27 -4.22 6.21
CA SER A 367 -9.86 -4.48 5.93
C SER A 367 -8.89 -3.72 6.85
N ALA A 368 -7.65 -4.25 6.96
CA ALA A 368 -6.55 -3.61 7.66
C ALA A 368 -5.31 -3.57 6.75
N SER A 369 -4.94 -2.41 6.20
CA SER A 369 -3.91 -2.33 5.16
C SER A 369 -2.94 -1.15 5.35
N GLY A 370 -1.68 -1.34 4.92
CA GLY A 370 -0.66 -0.30 4.93
C GLY A 370 -0.24 0.16 6.33
N ASN A 371 -0.54 -0.60 7.37
CA ASN A 371 -0.22 -0.23 8.75
C ASN A 371 1.22 -0.64 9.09
N LYS A 372 1.82 0.08 10.04
CA LYS A 372 3.20 -0.16 10.43
C LYS A 372 3.33 -0.27 11.95
N VAL A 373 4.05 -1.30 12.41
CA VAL A 373 4.46 -1.48 13.79
C VAL A 373 5.99 -1.49 13.88
N THR A 374 6.55 -0.72 14.78
CA THR A 374 7.99 -0.72 15.08
C THR A 374 8.19 -0.85 16.58
N ILE A 375 8.90 -1.89 17.02
CA ILE A 375 9.18 -2.15 18.44
C ILE A 375 10.69 -2.28 18.63
N LEU A 376 11.23 -1.41 19.46
CA LEU A 376 12.66 -1.28 19.68
C LEU A 376 13.01 -1.25 21.19
N GLY A 377 14.30 -1.11 21.46
CA GLY A 377 14.84 -0.97 22.84
C GLY A 377 14.74 -2.25 23.65
N THR A 378 14.29 -2.13 24.90
CA THR A 378 14.07 -3.24 25.85
C THR A 378 12.58 -3.52 26.06
N SER A 379 11.77 -3.34 25.03
CA SER A 379 10.32 -3.50 25.12
C SER A 379 9.92 -4.95 25.43
N SER A 380 8.78 -5.11 26.14
CA SER A 380 8.21 -6.41 26.49
C SER A 380 6.73 -6.46 26.10
N ILE A 381 6.35 -7.37 25.23
CA ILE A 381 4.98 -7.56 24.74
C ILE A 381 4.47 -8.91 25.27
N GLY A 382 3.35 -8.89 25.98
CA GLY A 382 2.81 -10.08 26.66
C GLY A 382 2.25 -11.14 25.73
N THR A 383 1.70 -10.74 24.59
CA THR A 383 1.09 -11.64 23.60
C THR A 383 1.60 -11.35 22.18
N ASN A 384 0.73 -11.10 21.22
CA ASN A 384 1.08 -11.04 19.81
C ASN A 384 1.34 -9.61 19.31
N VAL A 385 2.08 -9.54 18.21
CA VAL A 385 2.27 -8.33 17.42
C VAL A 385 1.68 -8.53 16.04
N PHE A 386 0.76 -7.65 15.63
CA PHE A 386 0.15 -7.66 14.31
C PHE A 386 0.47 -6.35 13.56
N GLY A 387 0.95 -6.44 12.33
CA GLY A 387 1.01 -5.27 11.46
C GLY A 387 -0.38 -4.75 11.14
N GLY A 388 -1.29 -5.65 10.72
CA GLY A 388 -2.70 -5.40 10.52
C GLY A 388 -3.57 -6.59 10.91
N ALA A 389 -4.77 -6.34 11.46
CA ALA A 389 -5.76 -7.37 11.75
C ALA A 389 -7.11 -6.96 11.16
N GLY A 390 -7.54 -7.64 10.09
CA GLY A 390 -8.75 -7.35 9.33
C GLY A 390 -9.77 -8.47 9.38
N LYS A 391 -11.06 -8.13 9.29
CA LYS A 391 -12.12 -9.11 9.07
C LYS A 391 -12.13 -9.61 7.62
N THR A 392 -11.88 -8.70 6.69
CA THR A 392 -11.66 -9.00 5.28
C THR A 392 -10.16 -8.96 4.99
N ASP A 393 -9.71 -8.33 3.93
CA ASP A 393 -8.30 -8.34 3.52
C ASP A 393 -7.37 -7.64 4.52
N ALA A 394 -6.14 -8.11 4.62
CA ALA A 394 -5.08 -7.49 5.39
C ALA A 394 -3.78 -7.45 4.57
N ALA A 395 -3.46 -6.28 3.99
CA ALA A 395 -2.41 -6.16 2.99
C ALA A 395 -1.43 -5.01 3.25
N GLU A 396 -0.20 -5.16 2.73
CA GLU A 396 0.83 -4.11 2.74
C GLU A 396 1.21 -3.62 4.14
N ASN A 397 1.00 -4.45 5.18
CA ASN A 397 1.36 -4.11 6.54
C ASN A 397 2.83 -4.43 6.82
N THR A 398 3.45 -3.68 7.72
CA THR A 398 4.87 -3.85 8.07
C THR A 398 5.06 -3.97 9.58
N VAL A 399 5.82 -4.97 10.01
CA VAL A 399 6.25 -5.13 11.40
C VAL A 399 7.78 -5.11 11.46
N ILE A 400 8.35 -4.33 12.38
CA ILE A 400 9.79 -4.24 12.63
C ILE A 400 10.06 -4.49 14.11
N ILE A 401 10.81 -5.54 14.43
CA ILE A 401 11.23 -5.90 15.79
C ILE A 401 12.75 -5.76 15.88
N GLY A 402 13.22 -5.00 16.86
CA GLY A 402 14.66 -4.80 17.08
C GLY A 402 15.04 -4.65 18.54
N GLY A 403 16.33 -4.38 18.79
CA GLY A 403 16.86 -4.22 20.14
C GLY A 403 16.87 -5.53 20.95
N SER A 404 16.55 -5.42 22.23
CA SER A 404 16.42 -6.55 23.16
C SER A 404 14.96 -6.83 23.53
N THR A 405 14.06 -6.61 22.59
CA THR A 405 12.60 -6.77 22.73
C THR A 405 12.25 -8.23 23.08
N GLN A 406 11.27 -8.42 23.97
CA GLN A 406 10.71 -9.73 24.34
C GLN A 406 9.26 -9.80 23.87
N ILE A 407 8.92 -10.75 23.01
CA ILE A 407 7.56 -11.01 22.54
C ILE A 407 7.10 -12.35 23.11
N GLY A 408 6.02 -12.34 23.91
CA GLY A 408 5.48 -13.53 24.59
C GLY A 408 4.64 -14.44 23.68
N GLY A 409 4.19 -13.93 22.56
CA GLY A 409 3.42 -14.65 21.53
C GLY A 409 4.08 -14.59 20.16
N ALA A 410 3.26 -14.55 19.12
CA ALA A 410 3.65 -14.54 17.71
C ALA A 410 3.86 -13.11 17.16
N VAL A 411 4.64 -13.01 16.10
CA VAL A 411 4.79 -11.79 15.28
C VAL A 411 4.19 -12.07 13.90
N ILE A 412 3.14 -11.35 13.55
CA ILE A 412 2.34 -11.61 12.35
C ILE A 412 2.29 -10.32 11.51
N GLY A 413 2.75 -10.39 10.27
CA GLY A 413 2.70 -9.24 9.35
C GLY A 413 1.28 -8.74 9.16
N ALA A 414 0.35 -9.66 8.89
CA ALA A 414 -1.08 -9.39 8.94
C ALA A 414 -1.93 -10.63 9.14
N GLN A 415 -3.12 -10.45 9.71
CA GLN A 415 -4.14 -11.49 9.83
C GLN A 415 -5.44 -11.06 9.17
N ALA A 416 -5.97 -11.90 8.28
CA ALA A 416 -7.28 -11.75 7.64
C ALA A 416 -8.20 -12.89 8.07
N GLU A 417 -9.42 -12.59 8.61
CA GLU A 417 -10.34 -13.65 9.03
C GLU A 417 -11.13 -14.28 7.86
N ALA A 418 -11.51 -13.46 6.86
CA ALA A 418 -12.31 -13.90 5.72
C ALA A 418 -11.94 -13.07 4.48
N GLY A 419 -10.71 -13.21 4.03
CA GLY A 419 -10.11 -12.51 2.89
C GLY A 419 -8.63 -12.76 2.83
N ASP A 420 -7.93 -12.03 1.97
CA ASP A 420 -6.54 -12.29 1.65
C ASP A 420 -5.58 -11.55 2.61
N ALA A 421 -4.45 -12.21 2.96
CA ALA A 421 -3.33 -11.63 3.66
C ALA A 421 -2.13 -11.51 2.70
N GLU A 422 -1.97 -10.34 2.06
CA GLU A 422 -1.05 -10.18 0.95
C GLU A 422 -0.04 -9.05 1.13
N ARG A 423 1.18 -9.23 0.57
CA ARG A 423 2.24 -8.22 0.51
C ARG A 423 2.59 -7.60 1.86
N ASN A 424 2.50 -8.41 2.92
CA ASN A 424 2.90 -7.99 4.26
C ASN A 424 4.37 -8.29 4.50
N THR A 425 5.02 -7.49 5.33
CA THR A 425 6.47 -7.64 5.59
C THR A 425 6.78 -7.64 7.07
N VAL A 426 7.55 -8.63 7.52
CA VAL A 426 8.05 -8.74 8.89
C VAL A 426 9.58 -8.67 8.88
N PHE A 427 10.15 -7.71 9.62
CA PHE A 427 11.59 -7.56 9.82
C PHE A 427 11.95 -7.89 11.27
N ILE A 428 12.75 -8.91 11.49
CA ILE A 428 13.31 -9.27 12.80
C ILE A 428 14.81 -8.93 12.79
N GLN A 429 15.16 -7.85 13.48
CA GLN A 429 16.52 -7.34 13.58
C GLN A 429 17.15 -7.68 14.95
N GLY A 430 16.37 -8.16 15.91
CA GLY A 430 16.79 -8.46 17.27
C GLY A 430 15.63 -8.90 18.13
N GLY A 431 15.88 -9.09 19.43
CA GLY A 431 14.86 -9.51 20.40
C GLY A 431 14.70 -11.03 20.50
N THR A 432 13.70 -11.45 21.28
CA THR A 432 13.30 -12.86 21.45
C THR A 432 11.81 -12.99 21.21
N ILE A 433 11.42 -13.84 20.29
CA ILE A 433 10.02 -14.17 19.98
C ILE A 433 9.77 -15.58 20.52
N ALA A 434 8.74 -15.73 21.36
CA ALA A 434 8.44 -17.00 22.05
C ALA A 434 7.69 -18.01 21.16
N GLU A 435 6.89 -17.50 20.21
CA GLU A 435 6.08 -18.28 19.28
C GLU A 435 6.49 -17.97 17.84
N ASP A 436 5.57 -18.14 16.88
CA ASP A 436 5.86 -18.10 15.45
C ASP A 436 6.07 -16.66 14.90
N VAL A 437 6.77 -16.60 13.79
CA VAL A 437 6.88 -15.40 12.94
C VAL A 437 6.21 -15.70 11.60
N VAL A 438 5.15 -14.97 11.28
CA VAL A 438 4.31 -15.23 10.10
C VAL A 438 4.24 -14.00 9.21
N GLY A 439 4.50 -14.13 7.91
CA GLY A 439 4.37 -13.04 6.95
C GLY A 439 2.92 -12.58 6.79
N GLY A 440 2.02 -13.50 6.46
CA GLY A 440 0.58 -13.28 6.36
C GLY A 440 -0.22 -14.51 6.80
N ASP A 441 -1.32 -14.30 7.53
CA ASP A 441 -2.21 -15.35 8.04
C ASP A 441 -3.64 -15.11 7.55
N ALA A 442 -4.11 -15.92 6.59
CA ALA A 442 -5.45 -15.88 6.05
C ALA A 442 -6.24 -17.10 6.54
N LEU A 443 -7.23 -16.87 7.43
CA LEU A 443 -8.03 -17.95 8.02
C LEU A 443 -9.10 -18.49 7.03
N ASP A 444 -9.53 -17.68 6.04
CA ASP A 444 -10.46 -18.05 4.97
C ASP A 444 -10.13 -17.15 3.75
N GLY A 445 -9.02 -17.47 3.04
CA GLY A 445 -8.49 -16.71 1.91
C GLY A 445 -7.03 -17.05 1.59
N ASN A 446 -6.42 -16.27 0.69
CA ASN A 446 -5.05 -16.46 0.25
C ASN A 446 -4.04 -15.75 1.15
N ALA A 447 -2.85 -16.34 1.29
CA ALA A 447 -1.70 -15.71 1.95
C ALA A 447 -0.52 -15.63 0.96
N ASN A 448 -0.49 -14.59 0.14
CA ASN A 448 0.45 -14.48 -0.98
C ASN A 448 1.36 -13.26 -0.89
N ASP A 449 2.53 -13.34 -1.56
CA ASP A 449 3.49 -12.22 -1.68
C ASP A 449 3.98 -11.65 -0.33
N ASN A 450 3.91 -12.41 0.76
CA ASN A 450 4.37 -11.94 2.05
C ASN A 450 5.88 -12.17 2.24
N ALA A 451 6.52 -11.32 3.04
CA ALA A 451 7.95 -11.42 3.29
C ALA A 451 8.28 -11.48 4.79
N VAL A 452 9.17 -12.39 5.17
CA VAL A 452 9.78 -12.45 6.51
C VAL A 452 11.29 -12.34 6.36
N ILE A 453 11.89 -11.34 6.99
CA ILE A 453 13.32 -11.05 6.91
C ILE A 453 13.92 -11.05 8.30
N VAL A 454 14.85 -11.98 8.56
CA VAL A 454 15.52 -12.14 9.85
C VAL A 454 17.01 -11.83 9.70
N THR A 455 17.47 -10.78 10.38
CA THR A 455 18.89 -10.39 10.41
C THR A 455 19.50 -10.57 11.80
N GLY A 456 18.70 -10.89 12.82
CA GLY A 456 19.14 -11.07 14.19
C GLY A 456 18.02 -11.52 15.11
N GLY A 457 18.31 -11.67 16.40
CA GLY A 457 17.33 -12.11 17.41
C GLY A 457 17.27 -13.62 17.60
N THR A 458 16.31 -14.07 18.43
CA THR A 458 16.01 -15.47 18.70
C THR A 458 14.53 -15.75 18.47
N ILE A 459 14.21 -16.70 17.62
CA ILE A 459 12.85 -17.14 17.32
C ILE A 459 12.72 -18.58 17.81
N ASN A 460 11.79 -18.82 18.75
CA ASN A 460 11.58 -20.13 19.36
C ASN A 460 10.52 -20.97 18.63
N GLY A 461 9.55 -20.32 17.99
CA GLY A 461 8.57 -20.96 17.14
C GLY A 461 9.01 -21.04 15.68
N ASP A 462 8.07 -21.31 14.79
CA ASP A 462 8.30 -21.47 13.37
C ASP A 462 8.36 -20.11 12.63
N ILE A 463 9.05 -20.10 11.50
CA ILE A 463 9.03 -18.98 10.56
C ILE A 463 8.23 -19.41 9.34
N ILE A 464 7.13 -18.72 9.06
CA ILE A 464 6.19 -19.09 8.00
C ILE A 464 5.98 -17.91 7.06
N GLY A 465 6.20 -18.13 5.76
CA GLY A 465 5.99 -17.07 4.76
C GLY A 465 4.53 -16.63 4.68
N GLY A 466 3.61 -17.58 4.53
CA GLY A 466 2.17 -17.35 4.56
C GLY A 466 1.42 -18.56 5.08
N ILE A 467 0.32 -18.33 5.81
CA ILE A 467 -0.64 -19.36 6.26
C ILE A 467 -1.97 -19.14 5.56
N SER A 468 -2.47 -20.13 4.84
CA SER A 468 -3.76 -20.10 4.16
C SER A 468 -4.64 -21.29 4.53
N ASN A 469 -5.95 -21.06 4.65
CA ASN A 469 -6.94 -22.10 4.89
C ASN A 469 -8.31 -21.66 4.27
N PRO A 470 -8.85 -22.33 3.23
CA PRO A 470 -8.31 -23.48 2.48
C PRO A 470 -7.55 -23.12 1.19
N ASP A 471 -7.37 -21.84 0.88
CA ASP A 471 -6.94 -21.33 -0.43
C ASP A 471 -5.40 -21.42 -0.66
N SER A 472 -4.78 -20.41 -1.25
CA SER A 472 -3.38 -20.45 -1.67
C SER A 472 -2.43 -19.78 -0.67
N SER A 473 -1.27 -20.41 -0.43
CA SER A 473 -0.12 -19.79 0.24
C SER A 473 1.06 -19.75 -0.74
N SER A 474 1.18 -18.67 -1.53
CA SER A 474 2.06 -18.64 -2.71
C SER A 474 2.89 -17.36 -2.78
N GLU A 475 4.04 -17.47 -3.49
CA GLU A 475 4.95 -16.36 -3.77
C GLU A 475 5.48 -15.66 -2.51
N ASN A 476 5.43 -16.32 -1.35
CA ASN A 476 5.96 -15.77 -0.11
C ASN A 476 7.49 -15.91 -0.06
N THR A 477 8.17 -14.99 0.61
CA THR A 477 9.62 -14.95 0.70
C THR A 477 10.08 -14.93 2.14
N ILE A 478 11.02 -15.84 2.50
CA ILE A 478 11.68 -15.85 3.80
C ILE A 478 13.18 -15.65 3.58
N ILE A 479 13.78 -14.66 4.26
CA ILE A 479 15.21 -14.38 4.18
C ILE A 479 15.82 -14.50 5.59
N ILE A 480 16.73 -15.45 5.79
CA ILE A 480 17.47 -15.63 7.01
C ILE A 480 18.93 -15.21 6.78
N ALA A 481 19.28 -14.01 7.22
CA ALA A 481 20.66 -13.49 7.14
C ALA A 481 21.38 -13.54 8.50
N GLY A 482 20.71 -13.94 9.58
CA GLY A 482 21.29 -14.02 10.92
C GLY A 482 20.26 -14.46 11.95
N GLY A 483 20.63 -14.39 13.23
CA GLY A 483 19.76 -14.79 14.33
C GLY A 483 19.88 -16.26 14.72
N THR A 484 19.05 -16.67 15.71
CA THR A 484 18.92 -18.06 16.18
C THR A 484 17.50 -18.53 15.94
N ILE A 485 17.33 -19.57 15.16
CA ILE A 485 16.05 -20.12 14.73
C ILE A 485 15.91 -21.52 15.34
N ASN A 486 14.96 -21.68 16.26
CA ASN A 486 14.74 -22.97 16.97
C ASN A 486 13.62 -23.81 16.36
N GLY A 487 12.65 -23.18 15.67
CA GLY A 487 11.54 -23.84 14.96
C GLY A 487 11.83 -24.11 13.50
N ASP A 488 10.82 -24.58 12.78
CA ASP A 488 10.90 -24.87 11.36
C ASP A 488 10.80 -23.58 10.50
N ILE A 489 11.35 -23.64 9.29
CA ILE A 489 11.21 -22.58 8.28
C ILE A 489 10.36 -23.13 7.15
N ILE A 490 9.22 -22.51 6.91
CA ILE A 490 8.16 -23.01 6.01
C ILE A 490 7.81 -21.93 5.01
N GLY A 491 8.12 -22.09 3.73
CA GLY A 491 7.81 -21.13 2.67
C GLY A 491 6.33 -20.77 2.61
N GLY A 492 5.47 -21.78 2.57
CA GLY A 492 4.01 -21.65 2.64
C GLY A 492 3.37 -22.77 3.48
N TYR A 493 2.31 -22.44 4.21
CA TYR A 493 1.57 -23.38 5.03
C TYR A 493 0.09 -23.37 4.66
N GLY A 494 -0.49 -24.56 4.42
CA GLY A 494 -1.85 -24.67 3.94
C GLY A 494 -2.66 -25.77 4.64
N ALA A 495 -3.99 -25.66 4.56
CA ALA A 495 -4.89 -26.79 4.84
C ALA A 495 -5.05 -27.66 3.59
N ALA A 496 -5.71 -28.81 3.77
CA ALA A 496 -6.08 -29.71 2.68
C ALA A 496 -6.82 -28.97 1.55
N ASP A 497 -6.57 -29.35 0.30
CA ASP A 497 -7.14 -28.83 -0.96
C ASP A 497 -6.59 -27.48 -1.45
N GLY A 498 -5.71 -26.78 -0.72
CA GLY A 498 -5.10 -25.51 -1.15
C GLY A 498 -3.93 -25.68 -2.11
N SER A 499 -3.27 -24.55 -2.45
CA SER A 499 -2.08 -24.50 -3.28
C SER A 499 -0.93 -23.80 -2.55
N ILE A 500 0.27 -24.38 -2.63
CA ILE A 500 1.51 -23.80 -2.08
C ILE A 500 2.51 -23.70 -3.21
N ILE A 501 2.59 -22.54 -3.83
CA ILE A 501 3.27 -22.37 -5.12
C ILE A 501 4.25 -21.20 -5.09
N GLY A 502 5.48 -21.43 -5.57
CA GLY A 502 6.43 -20.34 -5.86
C GLY A 502 7.03 -19.65 -4.64
N ASN A 503 6.93 -20.25 -3.44
CA ASN A 503 7.52 -19.66 -2.25
C ASN A 503 9.05 -19.76 -2.28
N THR A 504 9.74 -18.75 -1.75
CA THR A 504 11.20 -18.68 -1.72
C THR A 504 11.72 -18.64 -0.27
N VAL A 505 12.72 -19.44 -0.01
CA VAL A 505 13.45 -19.45 1.27
C VAL A 505 14.93 -19.19 0.99
N ASP A 506 15.46 -18.06 1.48
CA ASP A 506 16.84 -17.64 1.32
C ASP A 506 17.59 -17.84 2.65
N ILE A 507 18.57 -18.71 2.69
CA ILE A 507 19.43 -18.95 3.83
C ILE A 507 20.81 -18.35 3.54
N LEU A 508 21.07 -17.18 4.11
CA LEU A 508 22.31 -16.42 3.96
C LEU A 508 23.19 -16.55 5.21
N GLY A 509 22.67 -17.08 6.30
CA GLY A 509 23.39 -17.22 7.57
C GLY A 509 22.45 -17.64 8.71
N GLY A 510 22.89 -17.44 9.95
CA GLY A 510 22.10 -17.74 11.15
C GLY A 510 22.56 -19.01 11.87
N THR A 511 21.96 -19.25 13.03
CA THR A 511 22.16 -20.47 13.85
C THR A 511 20.83 -21.20 13.97
N PHE A 512 20.84 -22.50 13.68
CA PHE A 512 19.62 -23.33 13.66
C PHE A 512 19.60 -24.30 14.86
N GLY A 513 18.43 -24.44 15.47
CA GLY A 513 18.21 -25.41 16.54
C GLY A 513 18.28 -26.87 16.01
N GLU A 514 18.50 -27.82 16.90
CA GLU A 514 18.64 -29.25 16.54
C GLU A 514 17.37 -29.86 15.90
N ASP A 515 16.20 -29.26 16.16
CA ASP A 515 14.91 -29.67 15.61
C ASP A 515 14.47 -28.84 14.39
N ALA A 516 15.14 -27.75 14.05
CA ALA A 516 14.81 -26.89 12.95
C ALA A 516 14.87 -27.63 11.60
N SER A 517 13.88 -27.39 10.76
CA SER A 517 13.75 -28.01 9.42
C SER A 517 13.46 -26.95 8.36
N LEU A 518 13.74 -27.26 7.09
CA LEU A 518 13.46 -26.42 5.94
C LEU A 518 12.39 -27.08 5.07
N TYR A 519 11.29 -26.35 4.82
CA TYR A 519 10.21 -26.80 3.96
C TYR A 519 9.84 -25.71 2.94
N GLY A 520 9.76 -26.08 1.66
CA GLY A 520 9.21 -25.19 0.63
C GLY A 520 7.71 -24.94 0.85
N GLY A 521 7.01 -25.96 1.34
CA GLY A 521 5.62 -25.86 1.75
C GLY A 521 5.18 -27.05 2.61
N LEU A 522 4.17 -26.84 3.46
CA LEU A 522 3.56 -27.88 4.30
C LEU A 522 2.03 -27.79 4.27
N PHE A 523 1.38 -28.98 4.23
CA PHE A 523 -0.05 -29.11 4.44
C PHE A 523 -0.39 -29.77 5.78
N THR A 524 -1.50 -29.34 6.39
CA THR A 524 -2.14 -30.08 7.48
C THR A 524 -3.26 -30.96 6.92
N GLY A 525 -3.20 -32.25 7.21
CA GLY A 525 -4.25 -33.20 6.83
C GLY A 525 -3.76 -34.35 5.97
N THR A 526 -4.70 -35.16 5.45
CA THR A 526 -4.43 -36.36 4.65
C THR A 526 -4.69 -36.19 3.17
N ASP A 527 -5.43 -35.17 2.77
CA ASP A 527 -5.69 -34.82 1.38
C ASP A 527 -4.76 -33.66 1.02
N TYR A 528 -3.85 -33.87 0.10
CA TYR A 528 -2.81 -32.91 -0.25
C TYR A 528 -3.27 -32.12 -1.47
N GLY A 529 -3.21 -30.78 -1.36
CA GLY A 529 -3.27 -29.86 -2.50
C GLY A 529 -1.97 -29.89 -3.33
N THR A 530 -1.73 -28.82 -4.07
CA THR A 530 -0.55 -28.70 -4.94
C THR A 530 0.61 -28.04 -4.19
N ILE A 531 1.81 -28.65 -4.21
CA ILE A 531 3.08 -28.01 -3.82
C ILE A 531 3.97 -27.95 -5.05
N GLU A 532 4.26 -26.75 -5.55
CA GLU A 532 4.93 -26.58 -6.85
C GLU A 532 5.78 -25.29 -6.89
N GLY A 533 6.93 -25.35 -7.55
CA GLY A 533 7.77 -24.18 -7.85
C GLY A 533 8.47 -23.55 -6.65
N ASN A 534 8.44 -24.16 -5.45
CA ASN A 534 9.07 -23.57 -4.27
C ASN A 534 10.60 -23.67 -4.38
N THR A 535 11.29 -22.60 -3.94
CA THR A 535 12.72 -22.41 -4.12
C THR A 535 13.46 -22.30 -2.79
N LEU A 536 14.56 -23.02 -2.64
CA LEU A 536 15.57 -22.80 -1.61
C LEU A 536 16.79 -22.15 -2.23
N ASN A 537 17.17 -20.97 -1.80
CA ASN A 537 18.46 -20.34 -2.07
C ASN A 537 19.35 -20.47 -0.84
N PHE A 538 20.48 -21.12 -1.01
CA PHE A 538 21.37 -21.47 0.10
C PHE A 538 22.77 -20.90 -0.14
N ALA A 539 23.14 -19.89 0.65
CA ALA A 539 24.43 -19.18 0.56
C ALA A 539 25.22 -19.22 1.88
N ALA A 540 24.80 -20.06 2.83
CA ALA A 540 25.48 -20.23 4.11
C ALA A 540 26.40 -21.46 4.13
N GLU A 541 27.25 -21.58 5.13
CA GLU A 541 28.15 -22.74 5.31
C GLU A 541 27.95 -23.40 6.66
N GLY A 542 28.06 -24.74 6.68
CA GLY A 542 28.03 -25.54 7.91
C GLY A 542 26.71 -25.56 8.67
N ILE A 543 25.63 -25.18 8.00
CA ILE A 543 24.26 -25.21 8.60
C ILE A 543 23.81 -26.67 8.77
N THR A 544 23.24 -26.95 9.94
CA THR A 544 22.63 -28.26 10.21
C THR A 544 21.15 -28.08 10.49
N VAL A 545 20.32 -28.90 9.81
CA VAL A 545 18.86 -28.95 10.00
C VAL A 545 18.38 -30.39 10.15
N LYS A 546 17.17 -30.55 10.65
CA LYS A 546 16.58 -31.87 10.88
C LYS A 546 16.02 -32.48 9.60
N ASN A 547 15.22 -31.73 8.86
CA ASN A 547 14.58 -32.17 7.61
C ASN A 547 14.78 -31.12 6.50
N LEU A 548 14.75 -31.59 5.25
CA LEU A 548 14.68 -30.79 4.04
C LEU A 548 13.67 -31.45 3.09
N ALA A 549 12.60 -30.72 2.72
CA ALA A 549 11.57 -31.25 1.82
C ALA A 549 10.74 -30.19 1.10
N ASN A 550 10.07 -30.59 0.04
CA ASN A 550 9.06 -29.82 -0.70
C ASN A 550 9.60 -28.56 -1.40
N PHE A 551 10.86 -28.56 -1.77
CA PHE A 551 11.45 -27.58 -2.69
C PHE A 551 11.57 -28.21 -4.09
N GLN A 552 11.12 -27.51 -5.11
CA GLN A 552 11.27 -27.90 -6.51
C GLN A 552 12.54 -27.29 -7.14
N ASN A 553 13.06 -26.20 -6.55
CA ASN A 553 14.34 -25.62 -6.95
C ASN A 553 15.23 -25.50 -5.72
N ILE A 554 16.47 -25.98 -5.82
CA ILE A 554 17.47 -25.87 -4.77
C ILE A 554 18.73 -25.27 -5.37
N ASN A 555 19.05 -24.05 -4.95
CA ASN A 555 20.15 -23.26 -5.49
C ASN A 555 21.23 -23.12 -4.41
N PHE A 556 22.43 -23.65 -4.68
CA PHE A 556 23.59 -23.47 -3.81
C PHE A 556 24.48 -22.36 -4.34
N TYR A 557 24.73 -21.36 -3.51
CA TYR A 557 25.63 -20.27 -3.83
C TYR A 557 27.00 -20.53 -3.19
N ILE A 558 28.03 -20.52 -4.02
CA ILE A 558 29.38 -20.89 -3.65
C ILE A 558 30.28 -19.65 -3.71
N ASP A 559 30.97 -19.35 -2.62
CA ASP A 559 32.01 -18.33 -2.60
C ASP A 559 33.39 -18.97 -2.91
N LYS A 560 34.34 -18.17 -3.37
CA LYS A 560 35.76 -18.54 -3.55
C LYS A 560 36.42 -19.07 -2.30
N ASP A 561 35.96 -18.58 -1.13
CA ASP A 561 36.47 -18.96 0.20
C ASP A 561 35.70 -20.15 0.81
N THR A 562 34.72 -20.74 0.09
CA THR A 562 33.93 -21.87 0.56
C THR A 562 34.83 -23.04 0.98
N GLU A 563 34.70 -23.46 2.26
CA GLU A 563 35.48 -24.54 2.81
C GLU A 563 35.10 -25.90 2.18
N THR A 564 36.08 -26.61 1.66
CA THR A 564 35.88 -27.90 0.97
C THR A 564 35.78 -29.09 1.93
N ASP A 565 36.12 -28.91 3.22
CA ASP A 565 36.19 -29.98 4.21
C ASP A 565 34.90 -30.23 5.00
N SER A 566 33.88 -29.31 4.84
CA SER A 566 32.56 -29.43 5.48
C SER A 566 31.44 -29.30 4.43
N ALA A 567 30.27 -29.90 4.72
CA ALA A 567 29.08 -29.71 3.90
C ALA A 567 28.51 -28.30 4.11
N LEU A 568 28.03 -27.66 3.04
CA LEU A 568 27.30 -26.40 3.17
C LEU A 568 26.04 -26.61 4.03
N LEU A 569 25.24 -27.62 3.69
CA LEU A 569 24.01 -27.99 4.39
C LEU A 569 24.09 -29.44 4.87
N THR A 570 23.83 -29.68 6.15
CA THR A 570 23.69 -31.04 6.73
C THR A 570 22.24 -31.28 7.16
N VAL A 571 21.65 -32.39 6.70
CA VAL A 571 20.29 -32.81 7.08
C VAL A 571 20.41 -34.08 7.95
N THR A 572 20.00 -33.99 9.21
CA THR A 572 20.20 -35.12 10.18
C THR A 572 19.23 -36.29 9.97
N ASN A 573 18.11 -36.06 9.30
CA ASN A 573 17.17 -37.12 8.85
C ASN A 573 17.42 -37.46 7.36
N VAL A 574 16.47 -38.13 6.73
CA VAL A 574 16.45 -38.35 5.29
C VAL A 574 16.12 -37.03 4.59
N SER A 575 16.90 -36.65 3.59
CA SER A 575 16.63 -35.50 2.77
C SER A 575 15.71 -35.89 1.61
N TYR A 576 14.62 -35.15 1.39
CA TYR A 576 13.64 -35.40 0.33
C TYR A 576 13.76 -34.30 -0.73
N ILE A 577 14.50 -34.59 -1.81
CA ILE A 577 14.71 -33.70 -2.95
C ILE A 577 14.23 -34.33 -4.26
N SER A 578 13.35 -35.35 -4.16
CA SER A 578 12.75 -35.99 -5.35
C SER A 578 11.97 -34.96 -6.15
N GLU A 579 12.13 -35.00 -7.48
CA GLU A 579 11.54 -34.07 -8.44
C GLU A 579 12.05 -32.61 -8.34
N ALA A 580 13.11 -32.36 -7.56
CA ALA A 580 13.73 -31.05 -7.48
C ALA A 580 14.74 -30.82 -8.62
N SER A 581 14.98 -29.55 -8.96
CA SER A 581 16.12 -29.10 -9.77
C SER A 581 17.18 -28.52 -8.86
N VAL A 582 18.40 -29.06 -8.93
CA VAL A 582 19.54 -28.59 -8.13
C VAL A 582 20.51 -27.81 -9.01
N HIS A 583 20.75 -26.56 -8.62
CA HIS A 583 21.65 -25.63 -9.35
C HIS A 583 22.77 -25.14 -8.46
N THR A 584 23.87 -24.76 -9.05
CA THR A 584 25.01 -24.15 -8.36
C THR A 584 25.38 -22.81 -8.97
N PHE A 585 25.54 -21.81 -8.13
CA PHE A 585 25.88 -20.44 -8.53
C PHE A 585 27.16 -20.01 -7.82
N ALA A 586 27.89 -19.09 -8.41
CA ALA A 586 29.04 -18.45 -7.80
C ALA A 586 29.03 -16.96 -8.06
N GLU A 587 29.52 -16.17 -7.12
CA GLU A 587 29.69 -14.72 -7.29
C GLU A 587 30.70 -14.41 -8.42
N ASN A 588 31.76 -15.22 -8.53
CA ASN A 588 32.74 -15.15 -9.59
C ASN A 588 33.29 -16.54 -9.93
N THR A 589 32.78 -17.15 -10.98
CA THR A 589 33.21 -18.48 -11.45
C THR A 589 34.71 -18.56 -11.80
N GLU A 590 35.34 -17.45 -12.21
CA GLU A 590 36.75 -17.40 -12.53
C GLU A 590 37.63 -17.66 -11.28
N GLU A 591 37.13 -17.33 -10.07
CA GLU A 591 37.86 -17.50 -8.82
C GLU A 591 37.73 -18.88 -8.18
N ILE A 592 36.74 -19.69 -8.61
CA ILE A 592 36.57 -21.06 -8.09
C ILE A 592 37.70 -21.95 -8.61
N LYS A 593 38.35 -22.66 -7.69
CA LYS A 593 39.51 -23.50 -8.00
C LYS A 593 39.14 -24.69 -8.88
N ALA A 594 39.75 -24.80 -10.03
CA ALA A 594 39.61 -25.99 -10.91
C ALA A 594 40.10 -27.26 -10.21
N GLY A 595 39.44 -28.39 -10.47
CA GLY A 595 39.77 -29.68 -9.86
C GLY A 595 39.38 -29.82 -8.38
N GLY A 596 38.59 -28.88 -7.80
CA GLY A 596 38.06 -28.93 -6.44
C GLY A 596 36.81 -29.81 -6.31
N ALA A 597 36.50 -30.23 -5.08
CA ALA A 597 35.23 -30.87 -4.75
C ALA A 597 34.61 -30.17 -3.54
N ILE A 598 33.30 -29.84 -3.61
CA ILE A 598 32.55 -29.15 -2.57
C ILE A 598 31.33 -29.99 -2.19
N THR A 599 31.14 -30.33 -0.92
CA THR A 599 29.95 -31.04 -0.46
C THR A 599 28.80 -30.04 -0.27
N LEU A 600 27.85 -30.03 -1.19
CA LEU A 600 26.70 -29.14 -1.16
C LEU A 600 25.72 -29.52 -0.04
N LEU A 601 25.33 -30.81 -0.02
CA LEU A 601 24.37 -31.39 0.90
C LEU A 601 24.91 -32.69 1.48
N SER A 602 24.85 -32.84 2.78
CA SER A 602 25.12 -34.10 3.47
C SER A 602 23.89 -34.58 4.25
N ALA A 603 23.43 -35.80 3.99
CA ALA A 603 22.35 -36.45 4.71
C ALA A 603 22.77 -37.89 5.13
N PRO A 604 23.36 -38.11 6.29
CA PRO A 604 23.88 -39.41 6.69
C PRO A 604 22.84 -40.54 6.74
N LYS A 605 21.53 -40.23 6.80
CA LYS A 605 20.43 -41.18 6.73
C LYS A 605 19.92 -41.46 5.32
N GLY A 606 20.46 -40.78 4.32
CA GLY A 606 20.19 -40.94 2.92
C GLY A 606 19.50 -39.74 2.25
N ILE A 607 19.74 -39.61 0.96
CA ILE A 607 19.11 -38.61 0.07
C ILE A 607 18.13 -39.35 -0.84
N GLN A 608 16.86 -38.99 -0.79
CA GLN A 608 15.85 -39.43 -1.77
C GLN A 608 15.79 -38.38 -2.89
N ALA A 609 16.23 -38.79 -4.09
CA ALA A 609 16.44 -37.94 -5.23
C ALA A 609 15.89 -38.57 -6.52
N GLU A 610 14.73 -39.28 -6.43
CA GLU A 610 14.09 -39.85 -7.60
C GLU A 610 13.61 -38.73 -8.53
N SER A 611 13.97 -38.78 -9.81
CA SER A 611 13.65 -37.78 -10.82
C SER A 611 14.20 -36.35 -10.53
N THR A 612 15.24 -36.23 -9.68
CA THR A 612 15.91 -34.94 -9.42
C THR A 612 16.73 -34.52 -10.62
N GLU A 613 16.48 -33.32 -11.14
CA GLU A 613 17.30 -32.70 -12.16
C GLU A 613 18.50 -32.03 -11.50
N ILE A 614 19.70 -32.49 -11.83
CA ILE A 614 20.95 -31.96 -11.26
C ILE A 614 21.68 -31.20 -12.38
N ASN A 615 21.75 -29.88 -12.25
CA ASN A 615 22.53 -29.06 -13.16
C ASN A 615 23.99 -29.05 -12.71
N GLY A 616 24.84 -29.75 -13.49
CA GLY A 616 26.28 -29.83 -13.24
C GLY A 616 27.06 -28.58 -13.68
N THR A 617 26.43 -27.43 -13.86
CA THR A 617 27.07 -26.20 -14.33
C THR A 617 27.03 -25.14 -13.22
N ILE A 618 28.17 -24.50 -12.93
CA ILE A 618 28.23 -23.33 -12.05
C ILE A 618 27.89 -22.09 -12.87
N ILE A 619 26.98 -21.28 -12.36
CA ILE A 619 26.55 -20.02 -12.95
C ILE A 619 26.95 -18.87 -12.02
N ASP A 620 27.57 -17.84 -12.56
CA ASP A 620 27.98 -16.67 -11.79
C ASP A 620 27.11 -15.43 -12.06
N SER A 621 27.35 -14.36 -11.32
CA SER A 621 26.67 -13.06 -11.46
C SER A 621 26.83 -12.43 -12.85
N ASN A 622 27.86 -12.81 -13.58
CA ASN A 622 28.12 -12.41 -14.97
C ASN A 622 27.50 -13.39 -15.97
N TYR A 623 26.71 -14.36 -15.47
CA TYR A 623 26.13 -15.43 -16.28
C TYR A 623 27.16 -16.35 -16.96
N LEU A 624 28.40 -16.35 -16.47
CA LEU A 624 29.41 -17.31 -16.89
C LEU A 624 29.22 -18.63 -16.15
N SER A 625 29.55 -19.69 -16.82
CA SER A 625 29.44 -21.04 -16.30
C SER A 625 30.73 -21.82 -16.59
N ARG A 626 31.06 -22.74 -15.70
CA ARG A 626 32.19 -23.67 -15.84
C ARG A 626 31.66 -25.09 -15.87
N HIS A 627 32.31 -25.98 -16.56
CA HIS A 627 31.96 -27.38 -16.54
C HIS A 627 32.22 -27.99 -15.16
N THR A 628 31.14 -28.45 -14.54
CA THR A 628 31.14 -29.15 -13.27
C THR A 628 30.26 -30.39 -13.39
N SER A 629 30.32 -31.24 -12.37
CA SER A 629 29.39 -32.34 -12.23
C SER A 629 28.99 -32.47 -10.77
N ILE A 630 27.73 -32.74 -10.48
CA ILE A 630 27.26 -33.07 -9.14
C ILE A 630 27.08 -34.57 -9.05
N GLU A 631 27.80 -35.19 -8.10
CA GLU A 631 27.72 -36.62 -7.80
C GLU A 631 26.81 -36.80 -6.58
N ASN A 632 25.86 -37.75 -6.68
CA ASN A 632 25.05 -38.21 -5.57
C ASN A 632 25.53 -39.61 -5.17
N ASP A 633 26.21 -39.73 -4.01
CA ASP A 633 26.69 -41.01 -3.48
C ASP A 633 25.64 -41.73 -2.59
N GLY A 634 24.42 -41.14 -2.49
CA GLY A 634 23.31 -41.62 -1.65
C GLY A 634 23.23 -40.97 -0.26
N ASN A 635 24.32 -40.35 0.21
CA ASN A 635 24.39 -39.59 1.45
C ASN A 635 24.86 -38.15 1.25
N ASN A 636 25.54 -37.87 0.16
CA ASN A 636 26.06 -36.54 -0.15
C ASN A 636 25.78 -36.14 -1.60
N LEU A 637 25.51 -34.87 -1.83
CA LEU A 637 25.64 -34.23 -3.14
C LEU A 637 26.99 -33.50 -3.15
N ILE A 638 27.86 -33.90 -4.07
CA ILE A 638 29.23 -33.38 -4.18
C ILE A 638 29.38 -32.72 -5.54
N LEU A 639 29.68 -31.42 -5.53
CA LEU A 639 30.05 -30.66 -6.72
C LEU A 639 31.53 -30.91 -7.03
N ASN A 640 31.80 -31.50 -8.16
CA ASN A 640 33.15 -31.69 -8.71
C ASN A 640 33.41 -30.63 -9.79
N VAL A 641 34.38 -29.78 -9.60
CA VAL A 641 34.79 -28.75 -10.58
C VAL A 641 35.78 -29.35 -11.56
N SER A 642 35.52 -29.18 -12.88
CA SER A 642 36.41 -29.70 -13.91
C SER A 642 37.84 -29.15 -13.85
N ASP A 643 38.81 -29.92 -14.26
CA ASP A 643 40.20 -29.46 -14.37
C ASP A 643 40.46 -28.55 -15.58
N ASP A 644 39.48 -28.51 -16.54
CA ASP A 644 39.55 -27.61 -17.70
C ASP A 644 39.16 -26.16 -17.27
N ASP A 645 39.77 -25.17 -17.90
CA ASP A 645 39.54 -23.75 -17.63
C ASP A 645 38.55 -23.10 -18.62
N GLU A 646 37.66 -23.90 -19.26
CA GLU A 646 36.72 -23.42 -20.28
C GLU A 646 35.48 -22.79 -19.59
N LEU A 647 35.26 -21.50 -19.86
CA LEU A 647 34.07 -20.76 -19.44
C LEU A 647 33.12 -20.58 -20.64
N PHE A 648 31.83 -20.59 -20.35
CA PHE A 648 30.80 -20.33 -21.37
C PHE A 648 29.64 -19.50 -20.77
N LEU A 649 28.88 -18.80 -21.62
CA LEU A 649 27.75 -17.99 -21.18
C LEU A 649 26.49 -18.87 -20.99
N ASN A 650 25.78 -18.67 -19.87
CA ASN A 650 24.55 -19.40 -19.56
C ASN A 650 23.53 -19.26 -20.71
N PRO A 651 22.96 -20.38 -21.21
CA PRO A 651 21.97 -20.38 -22.29
C PRO A 651 20.72 -19.53 -22.01
N ASP A 652 20.31 -19.36 -20.75
CA ASP A 652 19.13 -18.57 -20.34
C ASP A 652 19.30 -17.08 -20.57
N THR A 653 20.53 -16.60 -20.75
CA THR A 653 20.79 -15.23 -21.22
C THR A 653 20.11 -14.91 -22.56
N LYS A 654 19.60 -15.93 -23.26
CA LYS A 654 18.71 -15.78 -24.42
C LYS A 654 17.52 -14.88 -24.12
N LEU A 655 16.98 -14.90 -22.88
CA LEU A 655 15.89 -14.03 -22.43
C LEU A 655 16.20 -12.54 -22.66
N PHE A 656 17.45 -12.12 -22.48
CA PHE A 656 17.86 -10.75 -22.76
C PHE A 656 17.67 -10.36 -24.23
N ALA A 657 18.05 -11.23 -25.13
CA ALA A 657 17.92 -10.99 -26.56
C ALA A 657 16.46 -11.10 -27.05
N GLU A 658 15.60 -11.85 -26.35
CA GLU A 658 14.18 -12.00 -26.70
C GLU A 658 13.37 -10.71 -26.52
N THR A 659 13.76 -9.81 -25.60
CA THR A 659 13.22 -8.44 -25.52
C THR A 659 13.35 -7.71 -26.86
N ARG A 660 14.47 -7.88 -27.52
CA ARG A 660 14.72 -7.27 -28.85
C ARG A 660 13.86 -7.88 -29.95
N ALA A 661 13.62 -9.18 -29.88
CA ALA A 661 12.70 -9.87 -30.78
C ALA A 661 11.25 -9.41 -30.55
N ALA A 662 10.81 -9.26 -29.29
CA ALA A 662 9.51 -8.68 -28.94
C ALA A 662 9.35 -7.26 -29.49
N GLY A 663 10.39 -6.41 -29.35
CA GLY A 663 10.40 -5.06 -29.88
C GLY A 663 10.30 -5.00 -31.41
N LEU A 664 11.01 -5.88 -32.09
CA LEU A 664 10.89 -6.03 -33.54
C LEU A 664 9.47 -6.46 -33.96
N ALA A 665 8.85 -7.38 -33.21
CA ALA A 665 7.46 -7.82 -33.43
C ALA A 665 6.47 -6.67 -33.25
N LEU A 666 6.65 -5.84 -32.21
CA LEU A 666 5.82 -4.65 -31.97
C LEU A 666 5.93 -3.64 -33.13
N ILE A 667 7.15 -3.36 -33.62
CA ILE A 667 7.38 -2.49 -34.78
C ILE A 667 6.76 -3.11 -36.04
N GLY A 668 6.85 -4.43 -36.21
CA GLY A 668 6.24 -5.17 -37.31
C GLY A 668 4.71 -5.04 -37.32
N ASN A 669 4.05 -5.18 -36.18
CA ASN A 669 2.62 -4.94 -36.02
C ASN A 669 2.22 -3.51 -36.37
N GLY A 670 3.06 -2.51 -36.02
CA GLY A 670 2.89 -1.13 -36.46
C GLY A 670 2.98 -0.96 -37.97
N SER A 671 3.87 -1.70 -38.65
CA SER A 671 3.95 -1.70 -40.15
C SER A 671 2.66 -2.24 -40.75
N ASP A 672 2.15 -3.36 -40.25
CA ASP A 672 0.88 -3.94 -40.71
C ASP A 672 -0.31 -3.03 -40.47
N ALA A 673 -0.37 -2.38 -39.28
CA ALA A 673 -1.41 -1.41 -38.94
C ALA A 673 -1.40 -0.19 -39.87
N ALA A 674 -0.24 0.34 -40.22
CA ALA A 674 -0.11 1.50 -41.12
C ALA A 674 -0.43 1.12 -42.59
N ALA A 675 0.16 0.02 -43.08
CA ALA A 675 0.08 -0.38 -44.50
C ALA A 675 -1.26 -1.03 -44.91
N VAL A 676 -2.07 -1.50 -43.96
CA VAL A 676 -3.37 -2.13 -44.22
C VAL A 676 -4.51 -1.27 -43.70
N GLN A 677 -4.63 -1.13 -42.40
CA GLN A 677 -5.80 -0.46 -41.77
C GLN A 677 -5.66 1.06 -41.78
N GLY A 678 -4.48 1.59 -41.54
CA GLY A 678 -4.19 3.03 -41.65
C GLY A 678 -4.46 3.53 -43.04
N PHE A 679 -4.08 2.74 -44.09
CA PHE A 679 -4.38 3.07 -45.45
C PHE A 679 -5.89 3.06 -45.77
N GLU A 680 -6.65 2.07 -45.30
CA GLU A 680 -8.10 1.99 -45.53
C GLU A 680 -8.83 3.16 -44.83
N ALA A 681 -8.41 3.52 -43.60
CA ALA A 681 -8.94 4.70 -42.90
C ALA A 681 -8.60 6.00 -43.62
N ALA A 682 -7.37 6.12 -44.14
CA ALA A 682 -6.93 7.28 -44.92
C ALA A 682 -7.68 7.41 -46.25
N LYS A 683 -7.93 6.29 -46.97
CA LYS A 683 -8.71 6.24 -48.19
C LYS A 683 -10.17 6.62 -47.95
N ALA A 684 -10.74 6.20 -46.81
CA ALA A 684 -12.11 6.56 -46.43
C ALA A 684 -12.24 8.02 -45.99
N ALA A 685 -11.15 8.67 -45.58
CA ALA A 685 -11.14 10.11 -45.23
C ALA A 685 -11.36 11.06 -46.41
N TYR A 686 -11.17 10.59 -47.62
CA TYR A 686 -11.22 11.41 -48.83
C TYR A 686 -12.62 11.33 -49.48
N GLY A 687 -13.39 12.41 -49.37
CA GLY A 687 -14.67 12.54 -50.11
C GLY A 687 -14.48 13.34 -51.41
N GLU A 688 -15.38 13.17 -52.41
CA GLU A 688 -15.31 13.73 -53.77
C GLU A 688 -15.13 15.28 -53.88
N GLU A 689 -15.20 16.01 -52.74
CA GLU A 689 -15.16 17.51 -52.73
C GLU A 689 -13.97 18.13 -51.98
N THR A 690 -13.08 17.37 -51.34
CA THR A 690 -11.99 17.91 -50.51
C THR A 690 -10.65 17.84 -51.24
N GLY A 691 -10.26 18.84 -52.00
CA GLY A 691 -8.94 18.96 -52.64
C GLY A 691 -7.76 19.19 -51.69
N GLY A 692 -7.91 18.95 -50.36
CA GLY A 692 -6.95 19.15 -49.29
C GLY A 692 -6.50 17.83 -48.59
N PHE A 693 -5.75 17.96 -47.49
CA PHE A 693 -5.44 16.84 -46.60
C PHE A 693 -6.60 16.55 -45.67
N ALA A 694 -7.06 15.31 -45.62
CA ALA A 694 -8.10 14.83 -44.72
C ALA A 694 -7.49 14.05 -43.54
N PRO A 695 -7.85 14.33 -42.26
CA PRO A 695 -7.31 13.62 -41.11
C PRO A 695 -7.93 12.23 -40.97
N TYR A 696 -7.13 11.32 -40.49
CA TYR A 696 -7.56 9.97 -40.14
C TYR A 696 -6.85 9.50 -38.87
N ALA A 697 -7.45 8.54 -38.19
CA ALA A 697 -6.87 7.82 -37.06
C ALA A 697 -7.14 6.33 -37.20
N SER A 698 -6.17 5.51 -36.83
CA SER A 698 -6.29 4.07 -36.76
C SER A 698 -5.69 3.59 -35.45
N ILE A 699 -6.38 2.72 -34.74
CA ILE A 699 -5.91 2.05 -33.53
C ILE A 699 -6.17 0.56 -33.65
N GLY A 700 -5.18 -0.27 -33.34
CA GLY A 700 -5.29 -1.71 -33.32
C GLY A 700 -4.72 -2.30 -32.05
N GLY A 701 -5.33 -3.40 -31.58
CA GLY A 701 -4.80 -4.22 -30.52
C GLY A 701 -4.39 -5.60 -31.06
N PHE A 702 -3.53 -6.26 -30.33
CA PHE A 702 -3.06 -7.60 -30.68
C PHE A 702 -2.79 -8.42 -29.41
N ASN A 703 -2.97 -9.73 -29.55
CA ASN A 703 -2.52 -10.73 -28.60
C ASN A 703 -1.90 -11.85 -29.44
N LEU A 704 -0.58 -11.92 -29.42
CA LEU A 704 0.19 -12.74 -30.36
C LEU A 704 1.29 -13.49 -29.62
N ARG A 705 1.54 -14.70 -30.07
CA ARG A 705 2.73 -15.47 -29.74
C ARG A 705 3.65 -15.52 -30.96
N HIS A 706 4.94 -15.31 -30.73
CA HIS A 706 6.01 -15.40 -31.73
C HIS A 706 6.97 -16.51 -31.34
N GLU A 707 7.16 -17.49 -32.22
CA GLU A 707 8.09 -18.60 -32.04
C GLU A 707 9.52 -18.13 -32.37
N THR A 708 10.39 -18.13 -31.38
CA THR A 708 11.78 -17.61 -31.44
C THR A 708 12.84 -18.69 -31.30
N GLY A 709 12.43 -19.97 -31.41
CA GLY A 709 13.20 -21.16 -30.98
C GLY A 709 12.86 -21.57 -29.53
N SER A 710 12.28 -20.69 -28.78
CA SER A 710 11.38 -20.69 -27.65
C SER A 710 10.15 -19.89 -28.09
N TYR A 711 9.51 -19.12 -27.19
CA TYR A 711 8.44 -18.22 -27.64
C TYR A 711 8.30 -16.95 -26.80
N VAL A 712 7.77 -15.91 -27.45
CA VAL A 712 7.43 -14.64 -26.79
C VAL A 712 5.95 -14.36 -27.00
N ASP A 713 5.22 -14.23 -25.92
CA ASP A 713 3.84 -13.75 -25.91
C ASP A 713 3.83 -12.21 -25.83
N THR A 714 3.07 -11.56 -26.71
CA THR A 714 2.95 -10.11 -26.79
C THR A 714 1.49 -9.68 -26.74
N ASN A 715 1.15 -8.74 -25.88
CA ASN A 715 -0.17 -8.14 -25.77
C ASN A 715 -0.05 -6.62 -25.85
N GLY A 716 -0.74 -5.99 -26.79
CA GLY A 716 -0.53 -4.55 -26.93
C GLY A 716 -1.43 -3.88 -27.94
N MET A 717 -1.04 -2.66 -28.28
CA MET A 717 -1.71 -1.84 -29.27
C MET A 717 -0.74 -1.03 -30.13
N ALA A 718 -1.19 -0.68 -31.34
CA ALA A 718 -0.54 0.27 -32.23
C ALA A 718 -1.57 1.30 -32.73
N ALA A 719 -1.18 2.56 -32.81
CA ALA A 719 -2.02 3.64 -33.27
C ALA A 719 -1.28 4.50 -34.29
N ASN A 720 -2.02 4.95 -35.31
CA ASN A 720 -1.54 5.87 -36.34
C ASN A 720 -2.48 7.08 -36.41
N LEU A 721 -1.91 8.26 -36.42
CA LEU A 721 -2.62 9.51 -36.59
C LEU A 721 -2.00 10.30 -37.73
N GLY A 722 -2.76 10.63 -38.75
CA GLY A 722 -2.19 11.28 -39.91
C GLY A 722 -3.19 12.01 -40.76
N PHE A 723 -2.69 12.40 -41.92
CA PHE A 723 -3.45 13.10 -42.94
C PHE A 723 -3.27 12.36 -44.28
N ALA A 724 -4.36 12.23 -45.05
CA ALA A 724 -4.32 11.67 -46.37
C ALA A 724 -4.66 12.75 -47.42
N ARG A 725 -4.00 12.69 -48.57
CA ARG A 725 -4.35 13.48 -49.72
C ARG A 725 -4.37 12.60 -50.97
N GLN A 726 -5.44 12.68 -51.74
CA GLN A 726 -5.56 11.99 -53.02
C GLN A 726 -5.38 13.01 -54.16
N TYR A 727 -4.74 12.54 -55.21
CA TYR A 727 -4.54 13.28 -56.45
C TYR A 727 -5.13 12.41 -57.59
N GLU A 728 -6.33 12.78 -58.05
CA GLU A 728 -6.96 12.15 -59.20
C GLU A 728 -6.26 12.61 -60.48
N ARG A 729 -5.94 11.66 -61.33
CA ARG A 729 -5.33 11.87 -62.63
C ARG A 729 -6.00 10.96 -63.65
N ASP A 730 -5.84 11.25 -64.92
CA ASP A 730 -6.37 10.45 -65.96
C ASP A 730 -5.73 9.01 -65.92
N GLY A 731 -6.53 8.00 -65.59
CA GLY A 731 -6.13 6.60 -65.53
C GLY A 731 -5.61 6.11 -64.16
N TYR A 732 -5.51 6.98 -63.11
CA TYR A 732 -5.07 6.53 -61.79
C TYR A 732 -5.35 7.57 -60.69
N VAL A 733 -5.31 7.08 -59.44
CA VAL A 733 -5.38 7.91 -58.22
C VAL A 733 -4.12 7.69 -57.40
N ASP A 734 -3.44 8.81 -57.04
CA ASP A 734 -2.30 8.81 -56.12
C ASP A 734 -2.76 9.18 -54.74
N THR A 735 -2.43 8.38 -53.71
CA THR A 735 -2.68 8.68 -52.28
C THR A 735 -1.36 8.90 -51.58
N LEU A 736 -1.23 10.05 -50.89
CA LEU A 736 -0.10 10.38 -50.03
C LEU A 736 -0.58 10.50 -48.61
N MET A 737 0.12 9.83 -47.68
CA MET A 737 -0.32 9.64 -46.29
C MET A 737 0.85 9.80 -45.30
N PRO A 738 1.19 11.04 -44.90
CA PRO A 738 2.07 11.25 -43.75
C PRO A 738 1.33 10.96 -42.42
N PHE A 739 2.04 10.34 -41.48
CA PHE A 739 1.45 9.95 -40.19
C PHE A 739 2.49 9.99 -39.05
N PHE A 740 1.98 10.17 -37.85
CA PHE A 740 2.63 9.86 -36.59
C PHE A 740 2.15 8.49 -36.09
N GLU A 741 2.99 7.80 -35.37
CA GLU A 741 2.69 6.48 -34.85
C GLU A 741 3.13 6.32 -33.41
N TYR A 742 2.38 5.51 -32.69
CA TYR A 742 2.65 5.08 -31.32
C TYR A 742 2.24 3.63 -31.17
N GLY A 743 3.06 2.86 -30.50
CA GLY A 743 2.70 1.49 -30.10
C GLY A 743 3.21 1.18 -28.70
N ARG A 744 2.50 0.31 -28.00
CA ARG A 744 2.86 -0.23 -26.71
C ARG A 744 2.48 -1.70 -26.65
N SER A 745 3.34 -2.50 -26.03
CA SER A 745 3.03 -3.89 -25.67
C SER A 745 3.70 -4.30 -24.38
N ASP A 746 3.00 -5.13 -23.62
CA ASP A 746 3.57 -5.99 -22.62
C ASP A 746 4.03 -7.27 -23.33
N TYR A 747 5.13 -7.87 -22.86
CA TYR A 747 5.60 -9.14 -23.41
C TYR A 747 6.05 -10.06 -22.28
N THR A 748 5.92 -11.38 -22.54
CA THR A 748 6.48 -12.43 -21.70
C THR A 748 7.24 -13.40 -22.59
N SER A 749 8.50 -13.62 -22.26
CA SER A 749 9.38 -14.57 -22.92
C SER A 749 9.44 -15.87 -22.14
N HIS A 750 9.44 -17.01 -22.84
CA HIS A 750 9.45 -18.35 -22.25
C HIS A 750 10.50 -19.21 -22.92
N LEU A 751 11.46 -19.73 -22.16
CA LEU A 751 12.42 -20.72 -22.64
C LEU A 751 11.90 -22.14 -22.44
N GLY A 752 12.58 -23.11 -23.06
CA GLY A 752 12.18 -24.52 -23.08
C GLY A 752 12.35 -25.25 -21.74
N ASP A 753 13.21 -24.76 -20.88
CA ASP A 753 13.50 -25.21 -19.51
C ASP A 753 12.58 -24.60 -18.43
N GLY A 754 11.72 -23.63 -18.81
CA GLY A 754 10.81 -22.95 -17.91
C GLY A 754 11.27 -21.55 -17.48
N ALA A 755 12.49 -21.13 -17.82
CA ALA A 755 12.97 -19.77 -17.55
C ALA A 755 12.07 -18.74 -18.26
N ARG A 756 11.81 -17.63 -17.56
CA ARG A 756 10.85 -16.62 -17.98
C ARG A 756 11.37 -15.20 -17.75
N GLY A 757 11.01 -14.30 -18.67
CA GLY A 757 11.26 -12.88 -18.56
C GLY A 757 10.08 -12.05 -19.06
N ASP A 758 9.78 -10.96 -18.40
CA ASP A 758 8.68 -10.06 -18.69
C ASP A 758 9.18 -8.62 -18.94
N GLY A 759 8.38 -7.80 -19.58
CA GLY A 759 8.66 -6.38 -19.74
C GLY A 759 7.62 -5.63 -20.54
N ASP A 760 7.75 -4.32 -20.49
CA ASP A 760 6.95 -3.36 -21.22
C ASP A 760 7.75 -2.74 -22.37
N GLN A 761 7.10 -2.48 -23.50
CA GLN A 761 7.73 -1.80 -24.63
C GLN A 761 6.80 -0.78 -25.27
N HIS A 762 7.37 0.31 -25.71
CA HIS A 762 6.64 1.28 -26.51
C HIS A 762 7.53 1.93 -27.58
N TYR A 763 6.92 2.27 -28.71
CA TYR A 763 7.61 3.07 -29.73
C TYR A 763 6.83 4.34 -30.06
N THR A 764 7.57 5.36 -30.48
CA THR A 764 7.06 6.58 -31.08
C THR A 764 7.80 6.85 -32.38
N GLY A 765 7.08 7.29 -33.38
CA GLY A 765 7.68 7.56 -34.68
C GLY A 765 6.77 8.30 -35.64
N GLY A 766 7.18 8.29 -36.87
CA GLY A 766 6.37 8.83 -37.97
C GLY A 766 6.80 8.25 -39.29
N GLY A 767 5.94 8.40 -40.27
CA GLY A 767 6.16 7.84 -41.58
C GLY A 767 5.36 8.52 -42.66
N ILE A 768 5.60 8.07 -43.87
CA ILE A 768 4.85 8.47 -45.06
C ILE A 768 4.59 7.23 -45.91
N LEU A 769 3.34 7.06 -46.32
CA LEU A 769 2.93 6.07 -47.28
C LEU A 769 2.46 6.75 -48.58
N TYR A 770 2.90 6.16 -49.70
CA TYR A 770 2.41 6.55 -51.00
C TYR A 770 1.82 5.31 -51.69
N ARG A 771 0.62 5.44 -52.25
CA ARG A 771 0.00 4.38 -53.08
C ARG A 771 -0.61 4.97 -54.33
N ARG A 772 -0.44 4.23 -55.45
CA ARG A 772 -1.12 4.49 -56.70
C ARG A 772 -2.11 3.37 -57.01
N ASP A 773 -3.37 3.72 -57.22
CA ASP A 773 -4.45 2.85 -57.71
C ASP A 773 -4.76 3.24 -59.16
N ARG A 774 -4.62 2.29 -60.08
CA ARG A 774 -4.92 2.49 -61.51
C ARG A 774 -6.33 2.05 -61.81
N ASP A 775 -6.94 2.63 -62.83
CA ASP A 775 -8.30 2.29 -63.32
C ASP A 775 -8.44 0.85 -63.79
N ASP A 776 -7.34 0.23 -64.26
CA ASP A 776 -7.30 -1.18 -64.61
C ASP A 776 -7.25 -2.10 -63.38
N GLY A 777 -7.24 -1.58 -62.15
CA GLY A 777 -7.21 -2.28 -60.90
C GLY A 777 -5.81 -2.61 -60.40
N LEU A 778 -4.74 -2.33 -61.17
CA LEU A 778 -3.38 -2.51 -60.67
C LEU A 778 -3.08 -1.42 -59.60
N HIS A 779 -2.51 -1.84 -58.48
CA HIS A 779 -2.03 -0.90 -57.47
C HIS A 779 -0.62 -1.21 -56.98
N TYR A 780 0.12 -0.21 -56.60
CA TYR A 780 1.41 -0.36 -55.94
C TYR A 780 1.60 0.73 -54.88
N GLU A 781 2.32 0.37 -53.83
CA GLU A 781 2.53 1.23 -52.68
C GLU A 781 3.97 1.15 -52.16
N ALA A 782 4.38 2.19 -51.47
CA ALA A 782 5.65 2.24 -50.77
C ALA A 782 5.47 3.07 -49.49
N MET A 783 6.07 2.61 -48.42
CA MET A 783 6.08 3.29 -47.11
C MET A 783 7.50 3.34 -46.59
N ILE A 784 7.78 4.44 -45.92
CA ILE A 784 8.96 4.58 -45.07
C ILE A 784 8.53 5.19 -43.73
N ARG A 785 9.08 4.66 -42.66
CA ARG A 785 8.83 5.13 -41.30
C ARG A 785 10.07 5.00 -40.44
N ALA A 786 10.20 5.85 -39.42
CA ALA A 786 11.30 5.84 -38.47
C ALA A 786 10.84 6.36 -37.12
N GLY A 787 11.51 5.91 -36.08
CA GLY A 787 11.18 6.28 -34.71
C GLY A 787 12.15 5.71 -33.70
N ARG A 788 11.68 5.65 -32.48
CA ARG A 788 12.41 5.14 -31.32
C ARG A 788 11.55 4.14 -30.57
N LEU A 789 12.15 3.04 -30.21
CA LEU A 789 11.61 1.99 -29.35
C LEU A 789 12.30 2.09 -28.01
N SER A 790 11.55 2.11 -26.91
CA SER A 790 12.04 2.01 -25.56
C SER A 790 11.27 0.91 -24.84
N GLY A 791 11.89 0.23 -23.90
CA GLY A 791 11.28 -0.85 -23.12
C GLY A 791 12.17 -1.28 -21.98
N ASP A 792 11.63 -2.13 -21.13
CA ASP A 792 12.31 -2.74 -20.00
C ASP A 792 12.24 -4.26 -20.05
N PHE A 793 13.08 -4.88 -19.28
CA PHE A 793 13.13 -6.33 -19.04
C PHE A 793 13.23 -6.59 -17.54
N LYS A 794 12.53 -7.62 -17.07
CA LYS A 794 12.67 -8.20 -15.73
C LYS A 794 12.54 -9.72 -15.86
N GLY A 795 13.38 -10.44 -15.15
CA GLY A 795 13.35 -11.91 -15.19
C GLY A 795 14.37 -12.52 -14.25
N ASN A 796 14.35 -13.84 -14.16
CA ASN A 796 15.33 -14.61 -13.44
C ASN A 796 16.10 -15.48 -14.43
N ILE A 797 17.44 -15.43 -14.33
CA ILE A 797 18.36 -16.30 -15.05
C ILE A 797 18.93 -17.27 -14.03
N ASP A 798 18.45 -18.51 -14.03
CA ASP A 798 18.82 -19.52 -13.02
C ASP A 798 18.80 -19.04 -11.56
N GLY A 799 17.72 -18.30 -11.19
CA GLY A 799 17.55 -17.75 -9.86
C GLY A 799 18.18 -16.37 -9.60
N ILE A 800 19.01 -15.88 -10.51
CA ILE A 800 19.57 -14.53 -10.44
C ILE A 800 18.58 -13.54 -11.07
N HIS A 801 18.03 -12.65 -10.27
CA HIS A 801 17.14 -11.59 -10.76
C HIS A 801 17.93 -10.63 -11.66
N ALA A 802 17.40 -10.37 -12.85
CA ALA A 802 18.00 -9.46 -13.83
C ALA A 802 16.97 -8.46 -14.36
N SER A 803 17.38 -7.21 -14.51
CA SER A 803 16.55 -6.17 -15.11
C SER A 803 17.39 -5.18 -15.93
N TYR A 804 16.82 -4.62 -16.99
CA TYR A 804 17.47 -3.54 -17.75
C TYR A 804 16.46 -2.73 -18.55
N ASP A 805 16.84 -1.51 -18.91
CA ASP A 805 16.14 -0.65 -19.85
C ASP A 805 16.82 -0.69 -21.22
N SER A 806 16.04 -0.74 -22.29
CA SER A 806 16.50 -0.75 -23.68
C SER A 806 15.94 0.43 -24.46
N ASP A 807 16.77 1.05 -25.29
CA ASP A 807 16.39 2.19 -26.12
C ASP A 807 17.10 2.13 -27.47
N ALA A 808 16.35 1.99 -28.54
CA ALA A 808 16.91 1.87 -29.88
C ALA A 808 16.09 2.64 -30.93
N SER A 809 16.77 3.20 -31.90
CA SER A 809 16.11 3.76 -33.08
C SER A 809 15.68 2.67 -34.05
N TYR A 810 14.61 2.88 -34.78
CA TYR A 810 14.24 2.00 -35.88
C TYR A 810 13.99 2.76 -37.17
N ILE A 811 14.18 2.07 -38.28
CA ILE A 811 13.72 2.48 -39.61
C ILE A 811 13.02 1.30 -40.25
N ALA A 812 11.90 1.53 -40.91
CA ALA A 812 11.17 0.50 -41.63
C ALA A 812 10.71 1.02 -42.99
N ALA A 813 10.69 0.14 -43.96
CA ALA A 813 10.22 0.40 -45.32
C ALA A 813 9.30 -0.75 -45.78
N GLU A 814 8.33 -0.40 -46.61
CA GLU A 814 7.43 -1.38 -47.27
C GLU A 814 7.30 -1.04 -48.74
N ALA A 815 7.22 -2.08 -49.54
CA ALA A 815 6.83 -2.00 -50.96
C ALA A 815 5.75 -3.03 -51.25
N GLY A 816 4.66 -2.61 -51.84
CA GLY A 816 3.52 -3.47 -52.16
C GLY A 816 3.08 -3.38 -53.63
N LEU A 817 2.56 -4.46 -54.15
CA LEU A 817 1.97 -4.58 -55.49
C LEU A 817 0.72 -5.44 -55.41
N GLY A 818 -0.36 -5.06 -56.10
CA GLY A 818 -1.56 -5.88 -56.18
C GLY A 818 -2.45 -5.58 -57.37
N LYS A 819 -3.49 -6.39 -57.49
CA LYS A 819 -4.48 -6.31 -58.57
C LYS A 819 -5.90 -6.51 -58.04
N ILE A 820 -6.72 -5.48 -58.12
CA ILE A 820 -8.15 -5.54 -57.80
C ILE A 820 -8.92 -5.94 -59.04
N VAL A 821 -9.71 -7.00 -58.93
CA VAL A 821 -10.65 -7.47 -59.98
C VAL A 821 -12.05 -7.30 -59.46
N SER A 822 -12.78 -6.34 -60.01
CA SER A 822 -14.16 -6.01 -59.60
C SER A 822 -15.19 -6.68 -60.51
N ARG A 823 -16.30 -7.18 -59.90
CA ARG A 823 -17.48 -7.71 -60.58
C ARG A 823 -18.73 -7.30 -59.81
N GLU A 824 -19.59 -6.50 -60.47
CA GLU A 824 -20.83 -6.00 -59.85
C GLU A 824 -20.59 -5.39 -58.45
N ASN A 825 -21.05 -6.07 -57.37
CA ASN A 825 -20.90 -5.65 -55.98
C ASN A 825 -19.83 -6.36 -55.18
N THR A 826 -18.91 -7.07 -55.90
CA THR A 826 -17.79 -7.78 -55.27
C THR A 826 -16.46 -7.42 -55.94
N SER A 827 -15.39 -7.47 -55.18
CA SER A 827 -14.02 -7.36 -55.67
C SER A 827 -13.09 -8.36 -55.00
N LEU A 828 -12.10 -8.80 -55.78
CA LEU A 828 -10.99 -9.61 -55.32
C LEU A 828 -9.71 -8.79 -55.48
N ASP A 829 -8.98 -8.60 -54.36
CA ASP A 829 -7.67 -7.97 -54.37
C ASP A 829 -6.59 -9.04 -54.12
N TYR A 830 -5.72 -9.25 -55.09
CA TYR A 830 -4.53 -10.10 -54.98
C TYR A 830 -3.34 -9.22 -54.73
N TYR A 831 -2.68 -9.35 -53.57
CA TYR A 831 -1.56 -8.49 -53.23
C TYR A 831 -0.35 -9.25 -52.72
N GLY A 832 0.81 -8.62 -52.90
CA GLY A 832 2.08 -8.99 -52.31
C GLY A 832 2.74 -7.75 -51.73
N LYS A 833 3.25 -7.86 -50.51
CA LYS A 833 3.96 -6.80 -49.80
C LYS A 833 5.29 -7.33 -49.30
N PHE A 834 6.30 -6.49 -49.35
CA PHE A 834 7.63 -6.77 -48.83
C PHE A 834 7.94 -5.69 -47.78
N PHE A 835 8.31 -6.11 -46.59
CA PHE A 835 8.66 -5.26 -45.47
C PHE A 835 10.13 -5.43 -45.12
N TYR A 836 10.81 -4.33 -44.91
CA TYR A 836 12.13 -4.27 -44.33
C TYR A 836 12.03 -3.46 -43.02
N THR A 837 12.59 -3.98 -41.95
CA THR A 837 12.69 -3.26 -40.67
C THR A 837 14.10 -3.44 -40.13
N ARG A 838 14.72 -2.31 -39.74
CA ARG A 838 15.98 -2.30 -39.01
C ARG A 838 15.76 -1.70 -37.64
N LEU A 839 15.99 -2.47 -36.59
CA LEU A 839 16.11 -2.03 -35.22
C LEU A 839 17.59 -1.78 -34.93
N GLY A 840 17.95 -0.59 -34.45
CA GLY A 840 19.35 -0.21 -34.18
C GLY A 840 19.98 -1.04 -33.04
N SER A 841 21.29 -1.00 -32.95
CA SER A 841 22.00 -1.57 -31.81
C SER A 841 21.72 -0.78 -30.53
N ASP A 842 21.94 -1.43 -29.39
CA ASP A 842 21.84 -0.85 -28.07
C ASP A 842 22.93 -1.44 -27.16
N SER A 843 23.43 -0.63 -26.24
CA SER A 843 24.36 -1.10 -25.20
C SER A 843 23.80 -0.63 -23.88
N THR A 844 23.47 -1.55 -23.02
CA THR A 844 22.80 -1.27 -21.75
C THR A 844 23.47 -1.98 -20.58
N VAL A 845 23.17 -1.55 -19.38
CA VAL A 845 23.60 -2.22 -18.14
C VAL A 845 22.46 -3.13 -17.69
N ILE A 846 22.77 -4.42 -17.56
CA ILE A 846 21.88 -5.38 -16.92
C ILE A 846 22.15 -5.33 -15.43
N HIS A 847 21.17 -4.88 -14.68
CA HIS A 847 21.18 -4.86 -13.22
C HIS A 847 20.75 -6.22 -12.70
N ASN A 848 21.56 -6.85 -11.89
CA ASN A 848 21.21 -8.06 -11.18
C ASN A 848 21.39 -7.89 -9.66
N SER A 849 21.01 -8.92 -8.89
CA SER A 849 21.08 -8.88 -7.43
C SER A 849 22.52 -8.84 -6.87
N GLN A 850 23.52 -9.09 -7.70
CA GLN A 850 24.93 -9.23 -7.31
C GLN A 850 25.83 -8.18 -7.98
N GLU A 851 25.75 -8.00 -9.30
CA GLU A 851 26.64 -7.12 -10.07
C GLU A 851 25.94 -6.54 -11.31
N ASP A 852 26.31 -5.30 -11.67
CA ASP A 852 25.86 -4.63 -12.89
C ASP A 852 26.72 -5.06 -14.10
N ASN A 853 26.11 -5.60 -15.14
CA ASN A 853 26.78 -6.09 -16.32
C ASN A 853 26.46 -5.27 -17.57
N SER A 854 27.47 -4.79 -18.30
CA SER A 854 27.27 -4.11 -19.57
C SER A 854 27.07 -5.14 -20.71
N TYR A 855 25.94 -5.09 -21.37
CA TYR A 855 25.56 -5.97 -22.48
C TYR A 855 25.42 -5.21 -23.78
N ASP A 856 25.88 -5.80 -24.87
CA ASP A 856 25.77 -5.25 -26.22
C ASP A 856 24.74 -6.03 -27.05
N PHE A 857 23.73 -5.29 -27.53
CA PHE A 857 22.71 -5.80 -28.45
C PHE A 857 22.98 -5.30 -29.85
N ASP A 858 23.17 -6.23 -30.78
CA ASP A 858 23.37 -5.92 -32.19
C ASP A 858 22.10 -5.32 -32.84
N SER A 859 22.30 -4.64 -33.96
CA SER A 859 21.19 -4.23 -34.79
C SER A 859 20.50 -5.44 -35.44
N ILE A 860 19.18 -5.45 -35.46
CA ILE A 860 18.38 -6.51 -36.08
C ILE A 860 17.88 -6.03 -37.43
N ASN A 861 17.99 -6.87 -38.47
CA ASN A 861 17.36 -6.66 -39.76
C ASN A 861 16.26 -7.70 -39.95
N SER A 862 15.06 -7.26 -40.28
CA SER A 862 13.91 -8.12 -40.62
C SER A 862 13.54 -7.92 -42.08
N TYR A 863 13.36 -9.00 -42.76
CA TYR A 863 12.91 -9.03 -44.14
C TYR A 863 11.69 -9.96 -44.25
N ARG A 864 10.51 -9.36 -44.38
CA ARG A 864 9.23 -10.10 -44.35
C ARG A 864 8.45 -9.91 -45.64
N THR A 865 7.94 -11.01 -46.19
CA THR A 865 7.00 -11.00 -47.32
C THR A 865 5.60 -11.39 -46.84
N ARG A 866 4.59 -10.71 -47.35
CA ARG A 866 3.17 -11.03 -47.12
C ARG A 866 2.45 -11.14 -48.45
N LEU A 867 1.81 -12.28 -48.69
CA LEU A 867 0.96 -12.52 -49.87
C LEU A 867 -0.46 -12.80 -49.43
N GLY A 868 -1.44 -12.19 -50.08
CA GLY A 868 -2.82 -12.39 -49.70
C GLY A 868 -3.83 -12.18 -50.79
N VAL A 869 -5.01 -12.70 -50.58
CA VAL A 869 -6.20 -12.49 -51.39
C VAL A 869 -7.33 -12.02 -50.49
N ARG A 870 -7.87 -10.86 -50.78
CA ARG A 870 -9.00 -10.27 -50.06
C ARG A 870 -10.23 -10.19 -50.97
N TRP A 871 -11.30 -10.81 -50.57
CA TRP A 871 -12.62 -10.70 -51.17
C TRP A 871 -13.41 -9.63 -50.40
N THR A 872 -13.95 -8.64 -51.12
CA THR A 872 -14.79 -7.59 -50.58
C THR A 872 -16.16 -7.66 -51.24
N LYS A 873 -17.23 -7.53 -50.42
CA LYS A 873 -18.62 -7.49 -50.91
C LYS A 873 -19.28 -6.18 -50.42
N GLU A 874 -19.80 -5.40 -51.33
CA GLU A 874 -20.65 -4.26 -51.02
C GLU A 874 -22.02 -4.78 -50.55
N ILE A 875 -22.38 -4.46 -49.26
CA ILE A 875 -23.67 -4.79 -48.64
C ILE A 875 -24.70 -3.79 -49.16
N ASN A 876 -24.31 -2.56 -49.21
CA ASN A 876 -25.09 -1.44 -49.75
C ASN A 876 -24.12 -0.30 -50.19
N LYS A 877 -24.65 0.85 -50.67
CA LYS A 877 -23.81 1.96 -51.13
C LYS A 877 -22.92 2.59 -50.08
N LYS A 878 -23.18 2.29 -48.79
CA LYS A 878 -22.50 2.92 -47.62
C LYS A 878 -21.60 1.93 -46.89
N GLU A 879 -21.79 0.61 -47.06
CA GLU A 879 -21.15 -0.42 -46.26
C GLU A 879 -20.69 -1.59 -47.08
N SER A 880 -19.57 -2.17 -46.68
CA SER A 880 -19.02 -3.40 -47.28
C SER A 880 -18.42 -4.30 -46.19
N CYS A 881 -18.42 -5.57 -46.40
CA CYS A 881 -17.67 -6.55 -45.63
C CYS A 881 -16.58 -7.17 -46.48
N TYR A 882 -15.52 -7.63 -45.83
CA TYR A 882 -14.45 -8.34 -46.51
C TYR A 882 -13.98 -9.54 -45.73
N ALA A 883 -13.44 -10.51 -46.45
CA ALA A 883 -12.74 -11.66 -45.90
C ALA A 883 -11.49 -11.93 -46.74
N GLY A 884 -10.42 -12.32 -46.08
CA GLY A 884 -9.16 -12.60 -46.79
C GLY A 884 -8.40 -13.77 -46.18
N ILE A 885 -7.51 -14.33 -46.97
CA ILE A 885 -6.56 -15.36 -46.56
C ILE A 885 -5.19 -15.00 -47.15
N GLY A 886 -4.16 -15.28 -46.38
CA GLY A 886 -2.82 -15.03 -46.86
C GLY A 886 -1.74 -15.79 -46.11
N TRP A 887 -0.54 -15.54 -46.52
CA TRP A 887 0.68 -16.14 -46.05
C TRP A 887 1.74 -15.07 -45.87
N ALA A 888 2.50 -15.16 -44.77
CA ALA A 888 3.65 -14.33 -44.50
C ALA A 888 4.89 -15.20 -44.24
N TYR A 889 6.06 -14.69 -44.61
CA TYR A 889 7.34 -15.34 -44.36
C TYR A 889 8.36 -14.31 -43.92
N GLU A 890 8.97 -14.57 -42.76
CA GLU A 890 10.13 -13.85 -42.24
C GLU A 890 11.40 -14.53 -42.67
N PHE A 891 12.28 -13.82 -43.36
CA PHE A 891 13.53 -14.37 -43.94
C PHE A 891 14.73 -14.20 -43.03
N ASP A 892 14.72 -13.20 -42.17
CA ASP A 892 15.78 -12.90 -41.21
C ASP A 892 15.19 -12.03 -40.07
N SER A 893 15.56 -12.29 -38.83
CA SER A 893 15.12 -11.53 -37.65
C SER A 893 15.99 -11.86 -36.43
N ASP A 894 17.23 -12.26 -36.70
CA ASP A 894 18.17 -12.65 -35.63
C ASP A 894 18.44 -11.53 -34.66
N ALA A 895 18.06 -11.71 -33.39
CA ALA A 895 18.35 -10.80 -32.31
C ALA A 895 19.61 -11.27 -31.56
N ARG A 896 20.77 -10.75 -31.98
CA ARG A 896 22.07 -11.09 -31.40
C ARG A 896 22.41 -10.17 -30.23
N ALA A 897 22.99 -10.77 -29.18
CA ALA A 897 23.54 -10.07 -28.06
C ALA A 897 24.86 -10.71 -27.61
N SER A 898 25.71 -9.93 -26.93
CA SER A 898 26.99 -10.40 -26.40
C SER A 898 27.38 -9.68 -25.14
N TRP A 899 28.11 -10.38 -24.29
CA TRP A 899 28.77 -9.84 -23.13
C TRP A 899 30.26 -10.17 -23.22
N ARG A 900 31.11 -9.14 -23.17
CA ARG A 900 32.57 -9.29 -23.47
C ARG A 900 32.79 -10.07 -24.80
N ASN A 901 33.39 -11.25 -24.72
CA ASN A 901 33.67 -12.12 -25.88
C ASN A 901 32.69 -13.30 -26.02
N PHE A 902 31.66 -13.36 -25.19
CA PHE A 902 30.67 -14.44 -25.17
C PHE A 902 29.40 -14.00 -25.89
N ASN A 903 28.84 -14.88 -26.73
CA ASN A 903 27.61 -14.63 -27.46
C ASN A 903 26.43 -15.30 -26.77
N THR A 904 25.36 -14.54 -26.59
CA THR A 904 24.04 -15.04 -26.13
C THR A 904 23.40 -15.93 -27.20
N PRO A 905 22.69 -17.01 -26.84
CA PRO A 905 21.86 -17.75 -27.79
C PRO A 905 20.89 -16.85 -28.53
N THR A 906 20.86 -16.93 -29.87
CA THR A 906 20.16 -15.96 -30.71
C THR A 906 18.71 -16.38 -30.97
N PRO A 907 17.70 -15.60 -30.48
CA PRO A 907 16.30 -15.78 -30.87
C PRO A 907 16.07 -15.32 -32.31
N THR A 908 15.25 -16.07 -33.05
CA THR A 908 14.87 -15.74 -34.44
C THR A 908 13.42 -16.07 -34.71
N MET A 909 12.69 -15.13 -35.34
CA MET A 909 11.30 -15.33 -35.79
C MET A 909 11.23 -15.83 -37.24
N GLU A 910 12.36 -16.23 -37.83
CA GLU A 910 12.40 -16.74 -39.18
C GLU A 910 11.40 -17.88 -39.37
N GLY A 911 10.63 -17.81 -40.49
CA GLY A 911 9.70 -18.83 -40.87
C GLY A 911 8.35 -18.36 -41.39
N SER A 912 7.43 -19.30 -41.52
CA SER A 912 6.15 -19.18 -42.20
C SER A 912 5.01 -18.92 -41.22
N SER A 913 4.05 -18.06 -41.59
CA SER A 913 2.79 -17.84 -40.87
C SER A 913 1.64 -17.70 -41.86
N GLY A 914 0.49 -18.28 -41.51
CA GLY A 914 -0.76 -18.12 -42.25
C GLY A 914 -1.68 -17.13 -41.53
N PHE A 915 -2.56 -16.43 -42.26
CA PHE A 915 -3.56 -15.59 -41.67
C PHE A 915 -4.90 -15.65 -42.38
N LEU A 916 -5.96 -15.42 -41.57
CA LEU A 916 -7.33 -15.20 -42.01
C LEU A 916 -7.78 -13.84 -41.49
N GLU A 917 -8.36 -13.01 -42.36
CA GLU A 917 -8.90 -11.72 -42.01
C GLU A 917 -10.39 -11.62 -42.27
N LEU A 918 -11.11 -10.90 -41.38
CA LEU A 918 -12.50 -10.54 -41.54
C LEU A 918 -12.66 -9.07 -41.22
N GLY A 919 -13.50 -8.35 -41.96
CA GLY A 919 -13.70 -6.95 -41.65
C GLY A 919 -15.00 -6.39 -42.23
N TRP A 920 -15.29 -5.20 -41.71
CA TRP A 920 -16.42 -4.39 -42.14
C TRP A 920 -15.96 -2.93 -42.27
N LYS A 921 -16.43 -2.25 -43.29
CA LYS A 921 -16.12 -0.83 -43.50
C LYS A 921 -17.34 -0.04 -43.94
N SER A 922 -17.41 1.19 -43.45
CA SER A 922 -18.38 2.20 -43.89
C SER A 922 -17.71 3.28 -44.70
N LYS A 923 -18.46 3.90 -45.63
CA LYS A 923 -18.02 5.03 -46.45
C LYS A 923 -18.68 6.32 -45.95
N MET A 924 -18.00 7.43 -46.06
CA MET A 924 -18.59 8.75 -45.85
C MET A 924 -19.71 9.02 -46.87
N THR A 925 -20.71 9.77 -46.47
CA THR A 925 -21.82 10.24 -47.33
C THR A 925 -22.13 11.69 -47.04
N LYS A 926 -22.89 12.38 -47.93
CA LYS A 926 -23.30 13.77 -47.68
C LYS A 926 -24.04 13.98 -46.36
N ASP A 927 -24.69 12.93 -45.83
CA ASP A 927 -25.44 12.97 -44.56
C ASP A 927 -24.64 12.47 -43.35
N ASN A 928 -23.51 11.82 -43.58
CA ASN A 928 -22.65 11.30 -42.51
C ASN A 928 -21.18 11.53 -42.85
N PRO A 929 -20.51 12.52 -42.20
CA PRO A 929 -19.12 12.84 -42.46
C PRO A 929 -18.11 11.84 -41.90
N TRP A 930 -18.54 10.75 -41.23
CA TRP A 930 -17.70 9.76 -40.65
C TRP A 930 -17.61 8.48 -41.51
N ALA A 931 -16.42 7.88 -41.57
CA ALA A 931 -16.19 6.54 -42.05
C ALA A 931 -15.47 5.74 -40.97
N ALA A 932 -15.71 4.44 -40.95
CA ALA A 932 -15.06 3.49 -40.03
C ALA A 932 -14.69 2.21 -40.78
N ASP A 933 -13.57 1.61 -40.39
CA ASP A 933 -13.10 0.29 -40.82
C ASP A 933 -12.78 -0.54 -39.58
N PHE A 934 -13.32 -1.73 -39.49
CA PHE A 934 -13.01 -2.72 -38.45
C PHE A 934 -12.44 -3.97 -39.12
N ASN A 935 -11.29 -4.43 -38.62
CA ASN A 935 -10.62 -5.63 -39.07
C ASN A 935 -10.31 -6.56 -37.88
N LEU A 936 -10.49 -7.85 -38.07
CA LEU A 936 -10.07 -8.91 -37.20
C LEU A 936 -9.22 -9.89 -38.03
N THR A 937 -7.99 -10.17 -37.60
CA THR A 937 -7.10 -11.13 -38.27
C THR A 937 -6.65 -12.19 -37.28
N GLY A 938 -6.84 -13.45 -37.61
CA GLY A 938 -6.31 -14.62 -36.92
C GLY A 938 -5.03 -15.10 -37.59
N TRP A 939 -3.99 -15.41 -36.81
CA TRP A 939 -2.68 -15.86 -37.21
C TRP A 939 -2.41 -17.30 -36.76
N ALA A 940 -1.62 -18.06 -37.52
CA ALA A 940 -1.22 -19.43 -37.21
C ALA A 940 0.24 -19.68 -37.63
N GLU A 941 0.89 -20.64 -37.00
CA GLU A 941 2.29 -21.06 -37.14
C GLU A 941 3.30 -20.19 -36.39
N LYS A 942 4.36 -19.67 -36.99
CA LYS A 942 5.43 -18.89 -36.32
C LYS A 942 4.93 -17.65 -35.59
N GLN A 943 3.98 -16.97 -36.18
CA GLN A 943 3.17 -15.94 -35.50
C GLN A 943 1.76 -16.51 -35.35
N ARG A 944 1.24 -16.60 -34.13
CA ARG A 944 -0.11 -17.09 -33.84
C ARG A 944 -0.86 -16.21 -32.84
N GLY A 945 -2.18 -16.17 -32.95
CA GLY A 945 -3.04 -15.34 -32.13
C GLY A 945 -3.95 -14.44 -32.95
N ILE A 946 -4.31 -13.29 -32.41
CA ILE A 946 -5.26 -12.39 -33.05
C ILE A 946 -4.75 -10.95 -33.08
N THR A 947 -5.08 -10.23 -34.15
CA THR A 947 -4.96 -8.78 -34.25
C THR A 947 -6.32 -8.20 -34.62
N TYR A 948 -6.69 -7.07 -34.04
CA TYR A 948 -7.90 -6.34 -34.39
C TYR A 948 -7.60 -4.86 -34.52
N THR A 949 -8.26 -4.17 -35.44
CA THR A 949 -8.05 -2.74 -35.69
C THR A 949 -9.35 -2.01 -35.94
N LEU A 950 -9.40 -0.77 -35.52
CA LEU A 950 -10.45 0.19 -35.81
C LEU A 950 -9.82 1.44 -36.45
N GLY A 951 -10.16 1.69 -37.69
CA GLY A 951 -9.86 2.93 -38.41
C GLY A 951 -11.07 3.87 -38.36
N VAL A 952 -10.83 5.14 -38.13
CA VAL A 952 -11.87 6.17 -38.16
C VAL A 952 -11.36 7.37 -38.92
N SER A 953 -12.18 7.93 -39.76
CA SER A 953 -11.89 9.16 -40.50
C SER A 953 -13.12 10.08 -40.58
N ARG A 954 -12.85 11.36 -40.75
CA ARG A 954 -13.90 12.38 -40.86
C ARG A 954 -13.59 13.38 -41.97
N ALA A 955 -14.59 13.67 -42.80
CA ALA A 955 -14.54 14.84 -43.71
C ALA A 955 -14.92 16.11 -42.92
N PHE A 956 -14.25 17.24 -43.25
CA PHE A 956 -14.49 18.55 -42.67
C PHE A 956 -15.08 19.48 -43.71
#